data_39210948990b96dc9ca45b6e8a6a9b64
#
_entry.id   39210948990b96dc9ca45b6e8a6a9b64
#
_cell.length_a   1.000
_cell.length_b   1.000
_cell.length_c   1.000
_cell.angle_alpha   90.00
_cell.angle_beta   90.00
_cell.angle_gamma   90.00
#
_symmetry.space_group_name_H-M   'P 1'
#
loop_
_entity.id
_entity.type
_entity.pdbx_description
1 polymer ?
#
loop_
_entity_poly.entity_id
_entity_poly.type
_entity_poly.pdbx_seq_one_letter_code
_entity_poly.pdbx_strand_id
1 'polypeptide(L)'
;MKKELLTLFCVAGISFPALGGTYNIAPKARATASSSLNADGDASKVNDGYIRLDNAGEWVSAAQMPYWQQLPYPWIRLDWDEEVTLSRIVLYDRPTGDAHTAGGDLFFSDGTRIGVVGIPDNGEPKVVEFAPKRVRWVKFEVNDAVGSHVGLSEIEAFPPAGAGGDFVSQVNPFIETTKGRYFFFITGNQPFGMIGAAPLTRNRNQYGGGYNYNSTEVLGFPQIHNWVLAGLTLMPTTGNVDPTLGEGHWKSHFRHEGEIAQPGYHRLFLEDYGIWVEQTATDRTGFYRLTFTRDAEAGILLNLGGYLASTTMCNARVRRVGEHEIEGSFDTYGRHWGGPENVRVYFVVRFDRPFDRLDGWAGTRRYSGIDSLEGSSEITRRHPREALSYLDSPTSGVAAHYGVRTGDRIHVRTAVSYVSTENARENLTHDATTWDFDAVRRAAQDEWNEWLGRIEVKGGTQQQRTKFYTDLWHVLLGRHKIDDVNGEYPDLTDGQRAGSFTRDIRVKTRTLPRDAEGRVVHHMYNSDAFWLTQWNLNVLWGLGWPEMPDEMSASLIRYADNGGLIPRGPCAGGYTYIMSGCPATPLIVSAYNKGLMRKCDPMHAFRTMQRNHMPGGMQGIGEFYLEHGYQPKNAGMTIESNFQDWALAQMAGRLGLEDEAAYFGNRSH
;
A
#
# COMPACT_ATOMS: atom_id res chain seq x y z
N MET A 1 -37.30 -2.71 48.87
CA MET A 1 -37.09 -3.88 47.99
C MET A 1 -37.29 -3.42 46.54
N LYS A 2 -36.23 -2.96 45.89
CA LYS A 2 -36.24 -2.71 44.42
C LYS A 2 -35.33 -3.77 43.80
N LYS A 3 -35.91 -4.58 42.93
CA LYS A 3 -35.21 -5.55 42.07
C LYS A 3 -34.59 -4.80 40.92
N GLU A 4 -33.28 -4.74 40.88
CA GLU A 4 -32.56 -4.30 39.67
C GLU A 4 -32.55 -5.43 38.61
N LEU A 5 -33.09 -5.10 37.47
CA LEU A 5 -33.08 -5.97 36.28
C LEU A 5 -31.72 -5.80 35.61
N LEU A 6 -30.85 -6.81 35.74
CA LEU A 6 -29.57 -6.87 35.03
C LEU A 6 -29.87 -7.26 33.57
N THR A 7 -29.86 -6.27 32.69
CA THR A 7 -29.98 -6.52 31.25
C THR A 7 -28.61 -6.99 30.72
N LEU A 8 -28.53 -8.28 30.41
CA LEU A 8 -27.38 -8.90 29.77
C LEU A 8 -27.35 -8.42 28.31
N PHE A 9 -26.49 -7.47 27.99
CA PHE A 9 -26.15 -7.18 26.59
C PHE A 9 -25.29 -8.34 26.06
N CYS A 10 -25.91 -9.23 25.28
CA CYS A 10 -25.17 -10.08 24.34
C CYS A 10 -24.49 -9.16 23.32
N VAL A 11 -23.24 -8.86 23.51
CA VAL A 11 -22.38 -8.37 22.44
C VAL A 11 -22.25 -9.53 21.46
N ALA A 12 -22.96 -9.48 20.34
CA ALA A 12 -22.69 -10.32 19.20
C ALA A 12 -21.22 -10.10 18.84
N GLY A 13 -20.38 -11.07 19.15
CA GLY A 13 -18.97 -11.04 18.79
C GLY A 13 -18.88 -10.95 17.28
N ILE A 14 -18.39 -9.85 16.76
CA ILE A 14 -17.93 -9.79 15.37
C ILE A 14 -16.77 -10.79 15.33
N SER A 15 -17.04 -11.97 14.81
CA SER A 15 -16.03 -12.97 14.49
C SER A 15 -15.22 -12.40 13.33
N PHE A 16 -14.07 -11.79 13.65
CA PHE A 16 -13.09 -11.53 12.60
C PHE A 16 -12.67 -12.88 12.02
N PRO A 17 -12.65 -13.01 10.67
CA PRO A 17 -12.17 -14.23 10.04
C PRO A 17 -10.77 -14.58 10.60
N ALA A 18 -10.56 -15.86 10.89
CA ALA A 18 -9.27 -16.32 11.32
C ALA A 18 -8.27 -16.08 10.18
N LEU A 19 -7.24 -15.30 10.43
CA LEU A 19 -6.20 -15.04 9.42
C LEU A 19 -5.51 -16.38 9.09
N GLY A 20 -5.70 -16.84 7.86
CA GLY A 20 -4.92 -17.95 7.31
C GLY A 20 -3.51 -17.49 6.94
N GLY A 21 -2.58 -18.42 6.71
CA GLY A 21 -1.26 -18.12 6.18
C GLY A 21 -1.32 -17.34 4.87
N THR A 22 -0.22 -16.71 4.50
CA THR A 22 -0.13 -15.90 3.28
C THR A 22 0.15 -16.74 2.03
N TYR A 23 0.76 -17.90 2.22
CA TYR A 23 1.16 -18.76 1.11
C TYR A 23 0.11 -19.81 0.82
N ASN A 24 -0.38 -19.81 -0.42
CA ASN A 24 -1.14 -20.92 -0.96
C ASN A 24 -0.20 -22.12 -1.15
N ILE A 25 -0.43 -23.20 -0.40
CA ILE A 25 0.37 -24.45 -0.50
C ILE A 25 -0.30 -25.50 -1.36
N ALA A 26 -1.47 -25.22 -1.96
CA ALA A 26 -2.14 -26.13 -2.89
C ALA A 26 -1.25 -26.52 -4.09
N PRO A 27 -0.47 -25.59 -4.72
CA PRO A 27 0.43 -25.95 -5.83
C PRO A 27 1.52 -26.96 -5.48
N LYS A 28 1.79 -27.21 -4.20
CA LYS A 28 2.72 -28.25 -3.74
C LYS A 28 2.07 -29.63 -3.64
N ALA A 29 0.75 -29.71 -3.75
CA ALA A 29 0.02 -30.96 -3.71
C ALA A 29 -0.13 -31.55 -5.10
N ARG A 30 -0.21 -32.89 -5.15
CA ARG A 30 -0.63 -33.60 -6.36
C ARG A 30 -2.15 -33.65 -6.39
N ALA A 31 -2.76 -33.08 -7.42
CA ALA A 31 -4.20 -33.17 -7.64
C ALA A 31 -4.59 -34.47 -8.33
N THR A 32 -5.68 -35.08 -7.87
CA THR A 32 -6.33 -36.25 -8.49
C THR A 32 -7.84 -36.08 -8.44
N ALA A 33 -8.55 -36.58 -9.42
CA ALA A 33 -10.02 -36.45 -9.50
C ALA A 33 -10.71 -37.80 -9.78
N SER A 34 -12.03 -37.86 -9.52
CA SER A 34 -12.86 -38.97 -9.91
C SER A 34 -12.84 -39.22 -11.42
N SER A 35 -12.80 -38.15 -12.21
CA SER A 35 -12.67 -38.18 -13.65
C SER A 35 -12.23 -36.80 -14.15
N SER A 36 -11.68 -36.72 -15.37
CA SER A 36 -11.38 -35.49 -16.11
C SER A 36 -11.98 -35.59 -17.51
N LEU A 37 -12.58 -34.52 -17.99
CA LEU A 37 -13.27 -34.49 -19.28
C LEU A 37 -12.30 -34.73 -20.45
N ASN A 38 -11.16 -34.08 -20.41
CA ASN A 38 -10.07 -34.17 -21.39
C ASN A 38 -8.76 -33.66 -20.76
N ALA A 39 -7.71 -33.49 -21.54
CA ALA A 39 -6.43 -32.99 -21.04
C ALA A 39 -6.50 -31.51 -20.60
N ASP A 40 -7.38 -30.69 -21.17
CA ASP A 40 -7.57 -29.30 -20.77
C ASP A 40 -8.36 -29.17 -19.47
N GLY A 41 -9.24 -30.13 -19.18
CA GLY A 41 -9.99 -30.26 -17.93
C GLY A 41 -9.36 -31.21 -16.91
N ASP A 42 -8.03 -31.39 -16.93
CA ASP A 42 -7.31 -32.29 -16.05
C ASP A 42 -7.27 -31.80 -14.59
N ALA A 43 -7.27 -32.77 -13.66
CA ALA A 43 -7.22 -32.48 -12.22
C ALA A 43 -6.08 -31.54 -11.81
N SER A 44 -4.93 -31.60 -12.49
CA SER A 44 -3.77 -30.76 -12.17
C SER A 44 -3.96 -29.26 -12.41
N LYS A 45 -5.05 -28.89 -13.06
CA LYS A 45 -5.39 -27.48 -13.33
C LYS A 45 -6.01 -26.77 -12.12
N VAL A 46 -6.55 -27.51 -11.17
CA VAL A 46 -7.31 -26.97 -10.03
C VAL A 46 -6.44 -26.35 -8.95
N ASN A 47 -5.14 -26.52 -9.00
CA ASN A 47 -4.19 -26.02 -8.00
C ASN A 47 -2.90 -25.48 -8.61
N ASP A 48 -2.98 -24.98 -9.83
CA ASP A 48 -1.84 -24.40 -10.55
C ASP A 48 -1.53 -22.94 -10.13
N GLY A 49 -2.34 -22.38 -9.22
CA GLY A 49 -2.22 -21.01 -8.73
C GLY A 49 -2.89 -19.97 -9.63
N TYR A 50 -3.67 -20.41 -10.62
CA TYR A 50 -4.30 -19.54 -11.59
C TYR A 50 -5.82 -19.66 -11.54
N ILE A 51 -6.49 -18.63 -11.06
CA ILE A 51 -7.96 -18.51 -11.17
C ILE A 51 -8.28 -18.17 -12.62
N ARG A 52 -8.56 -19.19 -13.42
CA ARG A 52 -8.94 -19.03 -14.81
C ARG A 52 -10.44 -19.03 -14.96
N LEU A 53 -10.93 -18.23 -15.90
CA LEU A 53 -12.35 -18.05 -16.15
C LEU A 53 -12.69 -18.21 -17.62
N ASP A 54 -11.81 -18.88 -18.39
CA ASP A 54 -11.87 -18.99 -19.84
C ASP A 54 -12.23 -20.39 -20.35
N ASN A 55 -12.76 -21.26 -19.48
CA ASN A 55 -13.03 -22.67 -19.74
C ASN A 55 -11.79 -23.49 -20.17
N ALA A 56 -10.60 -22.94 -20.00
CA ALA A 56 -9.34 -23.62 -20.26
C ALA A 56 -8.48 -23.58 -18.99
N GLY A 57 -7.89 -24.68 -18.57
CA GLY A 57 -7.06 -24.73 -17.39
C GLY A 57 -7.81 -24.79 -16.07
N GLU A 58 -8.93 -25.46 -16.05
CA GLU A 58 -9.76 -25.77 -14.88
C GLU A 58 -10.00 -27.28 -14.80
N TRP A 59 -10.28 -27.81 -13.63
CA TRP A 59 -10.75 -29.19 -13.53
C TRP A 59 -12.20 -29.29 -13.97
N VAL A 60 -12.49 -30.23 -14.87
CA VAL A 60 -13.84 -30.53 -15.38
C VAL A 60 -14.09 -32.03 -15.29
N SER A 61 -15.14 -32.46 -14.61
CA SER A 61 -15.51 -33.87 -14.57
C SER A 61 -15.97 -34.40 -15.93
N ALA A 62 -15.63 -35.66 -16.25
CA ALA A 62 -16.03 -36.29 -17.51
C ALA A 62 -17.50 -36.71 -17.56
N ALA A 63 -18.28 -36.42 -16.55
CA ALA A 63 -19.65 -36.82 -16.41
C ALA A 63 -20.55 -36.10 -17.42
N GLN A 64 -21.33 -36.87 -18.16
CA GLN A 64 -22.28 -36.40 -19.20
C GLN A 64 -23.74 -36.37 -18.72
N MET A 65 -24.03 -36.81 -17.52
CA MET A 65 -25.35 -36.80 -16.92
C MET A 65 -25.46 -35.70 -15.86
N PRO A 66 -26.65 -35.21 -15.56
CA PRO A 66 -26.82 -34.30 -14.42
C PRO A 66 -26.22 -34.92 -13.15
N TYR A 67 -25.52 -34.10 -12.36
CA TYR A 67 -24.68 -34.56 -11.23
C TYR A 67 -25.44 -35.42 -10.23
N TRP A 68 -26.75 -35.17 -10.00
CA TRP A 68 -27.62 -35.97 -9.08
C TRP A 68 -27.91 -37.40 -9.57
N GLN A 69 -27.57 -37.71 -10.81
CA GLN A 69 -27.66 -39.06 -11.36
C GLN A 69 -26.33 -39.81 -11.35
N GLN A 70 -25.30 -39.17 -10.84
CA GLN A 70 -23.91 -39.69 -10.82
C GLN A 70 -23.55 -40.16 -9.43
N LEU A 71 -23.37 -41.44 -9.25
CA LEU A 71 -22.83 -42.04 -8.03
C LEU A 71 -21.64 -42.92 -8.39
N PRO A 72 -20.48 -42.77 -7.73
CA PRO A 72 -20.20 -41.77 -6.69
C PRO A 72 -20.16 -40.34 -7.26
N TYR A 73 -20.46 -39.35 -6.41
CA TYR A 73 -20.37 -37.93 -6.80
C TYR A 73 -18.99 -37.53 -7.34
N PRO A 74 -18.91 -36.56 -8.25
CA PRO A 74 -17.63 -36.04 -8.71
C PRO A 74 -16.80 -35.48 -7.56
N TRP A 75 -15.51 -35.77 -7.55
CA TRP A 75 -14.60 -35.27 -6.53
C TRP A 75 -13.24 -34.95 -7.08
N ILE A 76 -12.56 -34.03 -6.37
CA ILE A 76 -11.16 -33.63 -6.57
C ILE A 76 -10.42 -33.72 -5.24
N ARG A 77 -9.15 -34.15 -5.27
CA ARG A 77 -8.32 -34.37 -4.07
C ARG A 77 -6.92 -33.83 -4.27
N LEU A 78 -6.43 -33.11 -3.27
CA LEU A 78 -5.08 -32.65 -3.14
C LEU A 78 -4.31 -33.50 -2.13
N ASP A 79 -3.20 -34.11 -2.54
CA ASP A 79 -2.31 -34.95 -1.74
C ASP A 79 -0.95 -34.29 -1.59
N TRP A 80 -0.48 -34.05 -0.36
CA TRP A 80 0.88 -33.57 -0.05
C TRP A 80 1.79 -34.76 0.31
N ASP A 81 3.06 -34.67 -0.10
CA ASP A 81 4.07 -35.69 0.21
C ASP A 81 4.33 -35.82 1.71
N GLU A 82 4.24 -34.67 2.43
CA GLU A 82 4.36 -34.61 3.88
C GLU A 82 3.06 -34.15 4.52
N GLU A 83 2.94 -34.38 5.84
CA GLU A 83 1.81 -33.88 6.61
C GLU A 83 1.90 -32.36 6.71
N VAL A 84 0.83 -31.66 6.32
CA VAL A 84 0.70 -30.21 6.39
C VAL A 84 -0.37 -29.82 7.41
N THR A 85 -0.28 -28.60 7.93
CA THR A 85 -1.31 -28.04 8.77
C THR A 85 -2.09 -27.00 7.96
N LEU A 86 -3.42 -27.16 7.85
CA LEU A 86 -4.31 -26.24 7.15
C LEU A 86 -5.29 -25.58 8.11
N SER A 87 -5.67 -24.35 7.82
CA SER A 87 -6.72 -23.62 8.55
C SER A 87 -7.75 -22.95 7.62
N ARG A 88 -7.48 -22.94 6.31
CA ARG A 88 -8.36 -22.33 5.32
C ARG A 88 -8.22 -23.03 3.96
N ILE A 89 -9.35 -23.26 3.31
CA ILE A 89 -9.44 -23.64 1.89
C ILE A 89 -10.27 -22.57 1.19
N VAL A 90 -9.89 -22.22 -0.04
CA VAL A 90 -10.67 -21.33 -0.91
C VAL A 90 -10.99 -22.10 -2.19
N LEU A 91 -12.27 -22.10 -2.57
CA LEU A 91 -12.79 -22.76 -3.74
C LEU A 91 -13.30 -21.72 -4.74
N TYR A 92 -12.96 -21.92 -6.00
CA TYR A 92 -13.43 -21.07 -7.09
C TYR A 92 -14.17 -21.94 -8.09
N ASP A 93 -15.44 -21.60 -8.36
CA ASP A 93 -16.22 -22.30 -9.38
C ASP A 93 -15.75 -21.93 -10.78
N ARG A 94 -16.17 -22.73 -11.73
CA ARG A 94 -16.07 -22.45 -13.16
C ARG A 94 -17.18 -21.47 -13.54
N PRO A 95 -16.89 -20.27 -14.04
CA PRO A 95 -17.93 -19.31 -14.41
C PRO A 95 -18.49 -19.64 -15.81
N THR A 96 -19.14 -20.80 -15.93
CA THR A 96 -19.79 -21.25 -17.17
C THR A 96 -21.28 -21.27 -16.98
N GLY A 97 -22.06 -20.71 -17.90
CA GLY A 97 -23.51 -20.69 -17.78
C GLY A 97 -24.20 -22.06 -17.83
N ASP A 98 -23.46 -23.13 -18.17
CA ASP A 98 -24.00 -24.47 -18.40
C ASP A 98 -23.81 -25.43 -17.21
N ALA A 99 -22.84 -25.17 -16.34
CA ALA A 99 -22.52 -26.01 -15.19
C ALA A 99 -21.94 -25.19 -14.04
N HIS A 100 -22.54 -25.33 -12.88
CA HIS A 100 -22.21 -24.61 -11.68
C HIS A 100 -22.04 -25.56 -10.50
N THR A 101 -20.87 -25.48 -9.82
CA THR A 101 -20.64 -26.21 -8.57
C THR A 101 -21.11 -25.36 -7.40
N ALA A 102 -22.34 -25.56 -6.94
CA ALA A 102 -22.96 -24.74 -5.88
C ALA A 102 -22.51 -25.13 -4.47
N GLY A 103 -22.05 -26.38 -4.26
CA GLY A 103 -21.62 -26.84 -2.96
C GLY A 103 -21.11 -28.27 -2.95
N GLY A 104 -20.69 -28.70 -1.76
CA GLY A 104 -20.14 -30.04 -1.56
C GLY A 104 -19.60 -30.24 -0.15
N ASP A 105 -18.74 -31.23 -0.01
CA ASP A 105 -18.12 -31.60 1.25
C ASP A 105 -16.61 -31.68 1.13
N LEU A 106 -15.91 -30.97 2.02
CA LEU A 106 -14.49 -31.14 2.24
C LEU A 106 -14.25 -32.29 3.23
N PHE A 107 -13.56 -33.34 2.80
CA PHE A 107 -13.07 -34.42 3.63
C PHE A 107 -11.58 -34.28 3.87
N PHE A 108 -11.16 -34.51 5.09
CA PHE A 108 -9.76 -34.38 5.50
C PHE A 108 -9.16 -35.73 5.89
N SER A 109 -7.87 -35.91 5.74
CA SER A 109 -7.18 -37.18 6.10
C SER A 109 -7.21 -37.46 7.61
N ASP A 110 -7.57 -36.50 8.46
CA ASP A 110 -7.83 -36.70 9.89
C ASP A 110 -9.22 -37.32 10.20
N GLY A 111 -9.99 -37.64 9.16
CA GLY A 111 -11.33 -38.22 9.27
C GLY A 111 -12.46 -37.20 9.46
N THR A 112 -12.13 -35.92 9.50
CA THR A 112 -13.15 -34.87 9.66
C THR A 112 -13.76 -34.45 8.31
N ARG A 113 -14.95 -33.80 8.38
CA ARG A 113 -15.69 -33.29 7.22
C ARG A 113 -16.24 -31.90 7.51
N ILE A 114 -16.28 -31.04 6.48
CA ILE A 114 -16.90 -29.71 6.50
C ILE A 114 -17.79 -29.57 5.27
N GLY A 115 -19.07 -29.26 5.50
CA GLY A 115 -20.01 -28.94 4.41
C GLY A 115 -19.73 -27.52 3.87
N VAL A 116 -19.81 -27.40 2.56
CA VAL A 116 -19.64 -26.14 1.84
C VAL A 116 -20.89 -25.85 1.04
N VAL A 117 -21.47 -24.67 1.22
CA VAL A 117 -22.68 -24.23 0.50
C VAL A 117 -22.49 -22.84 -0.09
N GLY A 118 -23.14 -22.56 -1.21
CA GLY A 118 -23.13 -21.24 -1.84
C GLY A 118 -21.76 -20.85 -2.36
N ILE A 119 -21.16 -21.71 -3.18
CA ILE A 119 -20.00 -21.34 -4.00
C ILE A 119 -20.53 -20.41 -5.09
N PRO A 120 -19.97 -19.20 -5.27
CA PRO A 120 -20.42 -18.27 -6.30
C PRO A 120 -20.13 -18.79 -7.72
N ASP A 121 -21.00 -18.48 -8.68
CA ASP A 121 -20.90 -18.89 -10.10
C ASP A 121 -20.19 -17.85 -11.00
N ASN A 122 -19.66 -16.81 -10.41
CA ASN A 122 -19.07 -15.65 -11.12
C ASN A 122 -17.54 -15.56 -10.96
N GLY A 123 -16.89 -16.62 -10.49
CA GLY A 123 -15.44 -16.66 -10.23
C GLY A 123 -15.01 -15.99 -8.93
N GLU A 124 -15.94 -15.57 -8.08
CA GLU A 124 -15.62 -15.13 -6.71
C GLU A 124 -15.22 -16.31 -5.83
N PRO A 125 -14.35 -16.09 -4.83
CA PRO A 125 -13.92 -17.14 -3.92
C PRO A 125 -15.02 -17.55 -2.95
N LYS A 126 -15.09 -18.86 -2.67
CA LYS A 126 -15.73 -19.41 -1.47
C LYS A 126 -14.69 -19.73 -0.44
N VAL A 127 -14.60 -18.90 0.58
CA VAL A 127 -13.65 -19.10 1.70
C VAL A 127 -14.26 -20.03 2.73
N VAL A 128 -13.51 -21.08 3.11
CA VAL A 128 -13.86 -22.04 4.16
C VAL A 128 -12.77 -22.03 5.23
N GLU A 129 -13.07 -21.42 6.37
CA GLU A 129 -12.15 -21.35 7.51
C GLU A 129 -12.50 -22.40 8.57
N PHE A 130 -11.48 -22.96 9.22
CA PHE A 130 -11.62 -23.99 10.23
C PHE A 130 -10.47 -23.98 11.24
N ALA A 131 -10.67 -24.61 12.40
CA ALA A 131 -9.58 -24.82 13.36
C ALA A 131 -8.43 -25.60 12.69
N PRO A 132 -7.16 -25.27 12.99
CA PRO A 132 -6.00 -25.92 12.36
C PRO A 132 -6.09 -27.45 12.38
N LYS A 133 -5.91 -28.07 11.21
CA LYS A 133 -5.97 -29.52 10.98
C LYS A 133 -4.65 -30.00 10.41
N ARG A 134 -4.08 -31.06 10.98
CA ARG A 134 -2.94 -31.75 10.42
C ARG A 134 -3.41 -32.83 9.45
N VAL A 135 -3.04 -32.67 8.19
CA VAL A 135 -3.60 -33.50 7.11
C VAL A 135 -2.50 -33.85 6.09
N ARG A 136 -2.69 -35.00 5.41
CA ARG A 136 -1.90 -35.40 4.24
C ARG A 136 -2.63 -35.16 2.94
N TRP A 137 -3.96 -35.07 3.02
CA TRP A 137 -4.80 -34.77 1.87
C TRP A 137 -6.08 -34.09 2.29
N VAL A 138 -6.65 -33.34 1.34
CA VAL A 138 -8.04 -32.82 1.38
C VAL A 138 -8.74 -33.24 0.11
N LYS A 139 -10.03 -33.69 0.21
CA LYS A 139 -10.88 -34.06 -0.92
C LYS A 139 -12.14 -33.17 -0.87
N PHE A 140 -12.44 -32.52 -1.98
CA PHE A 140 -13.73 -31.86 -2.17
C PHE A 140 -14.62 -32.77 -3.04
N GLU A 141 -15.83 -33.09 -2.56
CA GLU A 141 -16.82 -33.90 -3.24
C GLU A 141 -18.06 -33.04 -3.53
N VAL A 142 -18.40 -32.90 -4.81
CA VAL A 142 -19.50 -32.06 -5.26
C VAL A 142 -20.81 -32.77 -5.03
N ASN A 143 -21.67 -32.25 -4.14
CA ASN A 143 -22.99 -32.81 -3.87
C ASN A 143 -24.15 -31.82 -4.07
N ASP A 144 -23.84 -30.60 -4.52
CA ASP A 144 -24.78 -29.57 -4.92
C ASP A 144 -24.25 -28.84 -6.16
N ALA A 145 -24.98 -28.94 -7.27
CA ALA A 145 -24.53 -28.35 -8.55
C ALA A 145 -25.70 -28.20 -9.53
N VAL A 146 -25.48 -27.42 -10.58
CA VAL A 146 -26.36 -27.25 -11.72
C VAL A 146 -25.68 -27.81 -12.98
N GLY A 147 -26.41 -28.52 -13.84
CA GLY A 147 -25.86 -29.05 -15.08
C GLY A 147 -25.04 -30.33 -14.93
N SER A 148 -24.21 -30.62 -15.92
CA SER A 148 -23.28 -31.74 -16.00
C SER A 148 -21.85 -31.20 -16.22
N HIS A 149 -20.82 -32.02 -16.18
CA HIS A 149 -19.45 -31.59 -16.31
C HIS A 149 -19.05 -30.52 -15.26
N VAL A 150 -19.47 -30.73 -14.04
CA VAL A 150 -19.12 -29.85 -12.92
C VAL A 150 -17.61 -29.89 -12.65
N GLY A 151 -17.09 -28.85 -12.04
CA GLY A 151 -15.65 -28.73 -11.79
C GLY A 151 -15.33 -27.51 -10.94
N LEU A 152 -14.06 -27.21 -10.84
CA LEU A 152 -13.54 -26.02 -10.16
C LEU A 152 -12.44 -25.37 -10.99
N SER A 153 -12.43 -24.06 -11.01
CA SER A 153 -11.36 -23.27 -11.61
C SER A 153 -10.08 -23.34 -10.77
N GLU A 154 -10.19 -23.25 -9.44
CA GLU A 154 -9.01 -23.30 -8.55
C GLU A 154 -9.41 -23.76 -7.13
N ILE A 155 -8.46 -24.38 -6.43
CA ILE A 155 -8.48 -24.64 -5.00
C ILE A 155 -7.19 -24.07 -4.39
N GLU A 156 -7.35 -23.15 -3.48
CA GLU A 156 -6.25 -22.66 -2.68
C GLU A 156 -6.26 -23.29 -1.28
N ALA A 157 -5.11 -23.59 -0.71
CA ALA A 157 -4.97 -24.17 0.63
C ALA A 157 -3.95 -23.39 1.45
N PHE A 158 -4.36 -22.96 2.65
CA PHE A 158 -3.55 -22.09 3.48
C PHE A 158 -3.28 -22.69 4.86
N PRO A 159 -2.02 -22.65 5.34
CA PRO A 159 -1.67 -22.98 6.70
C PRO A 159 -2.22 -21.94 7.70
N PRO A 160 -2.16 -22.21 9.03
CA PRO A 160 -2.43 -21.20 10.04
C PRO A 160 -1.50 -20.00 9.92
N ALA A 161 -2.00 -18.81 10.30
CA ALA A 161 -1.21 -17.60 10.36
C ALA A 161 0.04 -17.76 11.25
N GLY A 162 1.18 -17.27 10.80
CA GLY A 162 2.46 -17.32 11.50
C GLY A 162 3.14 -18.69 11.48
N ALA A 163 2.64 -19.67 10.72
CA ALA A 163 3.31 -20.94 10.55
C ALA A 163 4.63 -20.75 9.79
N GLY A 164 5.72 -21.36 10.29
CA GLY A 164 7.01 -21.32 9.59
C GLY A 164 7.69 -19.95 9.48
N GLY A 165 7.36 -19.00 10.37
CA GLY A 165 7.95 -17.63 10.32
C GLY A 165 7.17 -16.68 9.42
N ASP A 166 5.96 -17.02 9.01
CA ASP A 166 5.08 -16.14 8.23
C ASP A 166 4.44 -15.05 9.12
N PHE A 167 5.19 -13.99 9.39
CA PHE A 167 4.73 -12.86 10.20
C PHE A 167 3.75 -11.97 9.46
N VAL A 168 3.84 -11.89 8.13
CA VAL A 168 2.92 -11.16 7.26
C VAL A 168 1.49 -11.63 7.46
N SER A 169 1.27 -12.94 7.61
CA SER A 169 -0.05 -13.51 7.86
C SER A 169 -0.66 -13.15 9.23
N GLN A 170 0.15 -12.65 10.15
CA GLN A 170 -0.33 -12.19 11.45
C GLN A 170 -0.77 -10.73 11.44
N VAL A 171 -0.48 -9.99 10.38
CA VAL A 171 -0.92 -8.60 10.20
C VAL A 171 -2.36 -8.58 9.67
N ASN A 172 -3.20 -7.78 10.30
CA ASN A 172 -4.52 -7.45 9.77
C ASN A 172 -4.58 -5.98 9.35
N PRO A 173 -4.38 -5.67 8.06
CA PRO A 173 -4.37 -4.29 7.57
C PRO A 173 -5.71 -3.56 7.76
N PHE A 174 -6.82 -4.26 7.98
CA PHE A 174 -8.13 -3.64 8.19
C PHE A 174 -8.30 -2.96 9.55
N ILE A 175 -7.42 -3.27 10.52
CA ILE A 175 -7.46 -2.63 11.84
C ILE A 175 -7.25 -1.12 11.69
N GLU A 176 -8.12 -0.32 12.36
CA GLU A 176 -8.14 1.15 12.35
C GLU A 176 -8.56 1.82 11.03
N THR A 177 -9.00 1.07 10.02
CA THR A 177 -9.40 1.64 8.72
C THR A 177 -10.84 2.17 8.68
N THR A 178 -11.67 1.90 9.66
CA THR A 178 -13.06 2.39 9.72
C THR A 178 -13.19 3.92 9.85
N LYS A 179 -12.13 4.60 10.27
CA LYS A 179 -12.09 6.06 10.40
C LYS A 179 -11.18 6.74 9.36
N GLY A 180 -10.62 5.97 8.42
CA GLY A 180 -9.82 6.50 7.32
C GLY A 180 -8.62 7.32 7.79
N ARG A 181 -7.67 6.69 8.54
CA ARG A 181 -6.43 7.35 8.92
C ARG A 181 -5.37 7.18 7.83
N TYR A 182 -4.88 8.27 7.32
CA TYR A 182 -3.77 8.51 6.40
C TYR A 182 -3.16 7.26 5.72
N PHE A 183 -2.07 6.75 6.21
CA PHE A 183 -1.25 5.70 5.57
C PHE A 183 -1.36 4.33 6.25
N PHE A 184 -2.36 4.09 7.07
CA PHE A 184 -2.50 2.81 7.78
C PHE A 184 -2.95 1.65 6.89
N PHE A 185 -3.37 1.92 5.66
CA PHE A 185 -3.71 0.88 4.71
C PHE A 185 -2.92 1.07 3.41
N ILE A 186 -1.61 0.80 3.45
CA ILE A 186 -0.74 0.77 2.28
C ILE A 186 -0.21 -0.66 2.15
N THR A 187 -0.97 -1.50 1.46
CA THR A 187 -0.69 -2.92 1.34
C THR A 187 0.23 -3.25 0.17
N GLY A 188 0.14 -2.52 -0.94
CA GLY A 188 1.01 -2.69 -2.10
C GLY A 188 2.31 -1.88 -1.97
N ASN A 189 3.17 -2.22 -0.99
CA ASN A 189 4.44 -1.54 -0.78
C ASN A 189 5.52 -2.47 -0.21
N GLN A 190 6.75 -2.00 -0.24
CA GLN A 190 7.87 -2.53 0.56
C GLN A 190 8.18 -1.61 1.74
N PRO A 191 8.90 -2.08 2.78
CA PRO A 191 9.32 -1.25 3.90
C PRO A 191 10.04 0.02 3.41
N PHE A 192 9.48 1.19 3.75
CA PHE A 192 10.02 2.50 3.36
C PHE A 192 10.15 2.75 1.85
N GLY A 193 9.56 1.92 0.99
CA GLY A 193 9.61 2.07 -0.46
C GLY A 193 8.94 3.36 -0.96
N MET A 194 9.32 3.80 -2.16
CA MET A 194 8.74 4.98 -2.81
C MET A 194 7.27 4.74 -3.19
N ILE A 195 6.92 3.51 -3.59
CA ILE A 195 5.56 3.13 -3.94
C ILE A 195 4.75 2.86 -2.68
N GLY A 196 3.56 3.42 -2.62
CA GLY A 196 2.57 3.15 -1.60
C GLY A 196 1.22 2.88 -2.24
N ALA A 197 1.07 1.72 -2.90
CA ALA A 197 -0.16 1.37 -3.60
C ALA A 197 -1.22 0.81 -2.63
N ALA A 198 -2.44 1.32 -2.77
CA ALA A 198 -3.61 0.83 -2.04
C ALA A 198 -4.89 1.25 -2.76
N PRO A 199 -6.04 0.59 -2.55
CA PRO A 199 -7.29 1.05 -3.13
C PRO A 199 -7.75 2.37 -2.49
N LEU A 200 -8.36 3.21 -3.31
CA LEU A 200 -9.09 4.40 -2.90
C LEU A 200 -10.57 4.05 -2.85
N THR A 201 -11.14 3.99 -1.66
CA THR A 201 -12.57 3.73 -1.47
C THR A 201 -13.37 5.03 -1.32
N ARG A 202 -14.64 4.98 -1.72
CA ARG A 202 -15.53 6.12 -1.55
C ARG A 202 -15.91 6.30 -0.09
N ASN A 203 -15.44 7.37 0.54
CA ASN A 203 -15.82 7.71 1.91
C ASN A 203 -15.94 9.24 2.09
N ARG A 204 -16.65 9.66 3.15
CA ARG A 204 -16.88 11.09 3.42
C ARG A 204 -15.65 11.83 3.94
N ASN A 205 -14.67 11.08 4.46
CA ASN A 205 -13.48 11.63 5.11
C ASN A 205 -12.24 11.12 4.39
N GLN A 206 -11.99 11.60 3.18
CA GLN A 206 -10.86 11.15 2.36
C GLN A 206 -9.52 11.73 2.84
N TYR A 207 -9.20 11.54 4.10
CA TYR A 207 -7.91 11.92 4.61
C TYR A 207 -6.88 10.80 4.35
N GLY A 208 -5.86 11.12 3.59
CA GLY A 208 -4.59 10.43 3.54
C GLY A 208 -4.60 9.03 2.93
N GLY A 209 -4.99 8.02 3.65
CA GLY A 209 -4.88 6.62 3.23
C GLY A 209 -5.87 6.17 2.16
N GLY A 210 -6.94 6.94 1.94
CA GLY A 210 -7.92 6.65 0.89
C GLY A 210 -8.85 5.45 1.14
N TYR A 211 -8.46 4.50 1.98
CA TYR A 211 -9.23 3.29 2.26
C TYR A 211 -10.10 3.43 3.53
N ASN A 212 -11.34 2.98 3.45
CA ASN A 212 -12.25 2.86 4.59
C ASN A 212 -12.99 1.53 4.53
N TYR A 213 -12.84 0.70 5.57
CA TYR A 213 -13.47 -0.63 5.65
C TYR A 213 -15.00 -0.61 5.53
N ASN A 214 -15.67 0.46 5.96
CA ASN A 214 -17.13 0.55 5.84
C ASN A 214 -17.61 0.95 4.43
N SER A 215 -16.70 1.18 3.48
CA SER A 215 -17.04 1.48 2.09
C SER A 215 -17.23 0.20 1.30
N THR A 216 -18.19 0.22 0.41
CA THR A 216 -18.47 -0.84 -0.57
C THR A 216 -18.18 -0.39 -2.00
N GLU A 217 -17.56 0.78 -2.18
CA GLU A 217 -17.26 1.36 -3.48
C GLU A 217 -15.78 1.76 -3.57
N VAL A 218 -15.10 1.34 -4.63
CA VAL A 218 -13.73 1.71 -4.96
C VAL A 218 -13.69 2.66 -6.16
N LEU A 219 -12.81 3.66 -6.12
CA LEU A 219 -12.67 4.71 -7.12
C LEU A 219 -11.42 4.52 -7.99
N GLY A 220 -10.48 3.70 -7.53
CA GLY A 220 -9.23 3.40 -8.22
C GLY A 220 -8.11 3.00 -7.28
N PHE A 221 -6.91 2.89 -7.84
CA PHE A 221 -5.72 2.37 -7.19
C PHE A 221 -4.55 3.34 -7.38
N PRO A 222 -4.42 4.36 -6.51
CA PRO A 222 -3.28 5.28 -6.56
C PRO A 222 -1.98 4.61 -6.13
N GLN A 223 -0.86 5.10 -6.70
CA GLN A 223 0.49 4.61 -6.47
C GLN A 223 1.20 5.32 -5.33
N ILE A 224 0.73 6.51 -4.99
CA ILE A 224 1.31 7.35 -3.95
C ILE A 224 0.25 7.53 -2.89
N HIS A 225 0.54 7.01 -1.70
CA HIS A 225 -0.27 7.19 -0.50
C HIS A 225 0.62 7.70 0.63
N ASN A 226 0.79 8.99 0.67
CA ASN A 226 1.42 9.69 1.77
C ASN A 226 0.37 10.50 2.50
N TRP A 227 0.67 10.95 3.70
CA TRP A 227 -0.17 11.80 4.45
C TRP A 227 -0.59 13.12 3.72
N VAL A 228 0.18 13.60 2.73
CA VAL A 228 -0.09 14.84 1.98
C VAL A 228 0.14 14.70 0.48
N LEU A 229 0.63 13.56 0.02
CA LEU A 229 0.83 13.26 -1.38
C LEU A 229 0.03 12.04 -1.77
N ALA A 230 -0.66 12.12 -2.89
CA ALA A 230 -1.32 11.01 -3.51
C ALA A 230 -1.36 11.21 -5.02
N GLY A 231 -1.50 10.15 -5.77
CA GLY A 231 -1.65 10.28 -7.21
C GLY A 231 -1.29 9.06 -8.01
N LEU A 232 -1.30 9.25 -9.31
CA LEU A 232 -1.22 8.23 -10.35
C LEU A 232 -2.24 7.12 -10.08
N THR A 233 -3.52 7.45 -10.22
CA THR A 233 -4.60 6.53 -9.90
C THR A 233 -4.96 5.71 -11.13
N LEU A 234 -4.78 4.39 -11.03
CA LEU A 234 -5.19 3.43 -12.05
C LEU A 234 -6.61 2.93 -11.72
N MET A 235 -7.49 2.83 -12.73
CA MET A 235 -8.81 2.21 -12.59
C MET A 235 -9.14 1.38 -13.82
N PRO A 236 -9.14 0.04 -13.73
CA PRO A 236 -9.59 -0.79 -14.83
C PRO A 236 -11.12 -0.85 -14.88
N THR A 237 -11.65 -0.81 -16.09
CA THR A 237 -13.09 -0.82 -16.36
C THR A 237 -13.42 -1.73 -17.54
N THR A 238 -14.68 -2.10 -17.67
CA THR A 238 -15.23 -2.75 -18.87
C THR A 238 -16.45 -2.01 -19.38
N GLY A 239 -16.71 -2.06 -20.68
CA GLY A 239 -17.83 -1.39 -21.31
C GLY A 239 -17.58 0.11 -21.55
N ASN A 240 -18.64 0.83 -21.81
CA ASN A 240 -18.54 2.25 -22.17
C ASN A 240 -18.59 3.14 -20.92
N VAL A 241 -17.42 3.55 -20.45
CA VAL A 241 -17.28 4.50 -19.35
C VAL A 241 -16.98 5.89 -19.87
N ASP A 242 -17.69 6.89 -19.38
CA ASP A 242 -17.42 8.31 -19.69
C ASP A 242 -16.61 8.98 -18.56
N PRO A 243 -15.27 9.12 -18.70
CA PRO A 243 -14.45 9.68 -17.66
C PRO A 243 -14.64 11.19 -17.46
N THR A 244 -15.30 11.89 -18.37
CA THR A 244 -15.58 13.32 -18.23
C THR A 244 -16.64 13.64 -17.17
N LEU A 245 -17.35 12.62 -16.70
CA LEU A 245 -18.36 12.78 -15.64
C LEU A 245 -17.77 12.72 -14.23
N GLY A 246 -16.48 12.40 -14.10
CA GLY A 246 -15.79 12.37 -12.81
C GLY A 246 -15.69 10.99 -12.17
N GLU A 247 -14.96 10.92 -11.04
CA GLU A 247 -14.59 9.67 -10.36
C GLU A 247 -15.82 8.88 -9.87
N GLY A 248 -16.89 9.53 -9.49
CA GLY A 248 -18.12 8.88 -9.04
C GLY A 248 -18.83 8.06 -10.13
N HIS A 249 -18.48 8.26 -11.40
CA HIS A 249 -19.09 7.59 -12.54
C HIS A 249 -18.31 6.37 -13.05
N TRP A 250 -17.05 6.19 -12.64
CA TRP A 250 -16.29 4.97 -12.93
C TRP A 250 -15.98 4.12 -11.69
N LYS A 251 -16.57 4.44 -10.55
CA LYS A 251 -16.48 3.60 -9.35
C LYS A 251 -16.95 2.18 -9.62
N SER A 252 -16.52 1.24 -8.80
CA SER A 252 -17.06 -0.11 -8.77
C SER A 252 -17.43 -0.52 -7.35
N HIS A 253 -18.50 -1.30 -7.23
CA HIS A 253 -18.80 -2.00 -5.99
C HIS A 253 -17.78 -3.12 -5.77
N PHE A 254 -17.54 -3.45 -4.51
CA PHE A 254 -16.74 -4.59 -4.09
C PHE A 254 -17.26 -5.11 -2.73
N ARG A 255 -16.91 -6.34 -2.43
CA ARG A 255 -17.18 -6.97 -1.14
C ARG A 255 -15.91 -7.48 -0.49
N HIS A 256 -15.88 -7.49 0.85
CA HIS A 256 -14.72 -7.93 1.62
C HIS A 256 -14.50 -9.45 1.57
N GLU A 257 -15.52 -10.24 1.22
CA GLU A 257 -15.39 -11.69 1.08
C GLU A 257 -14.38 -12.09 0.03
N GLY A 258 -14.24 -11.29 -1.06
CA GLY A 258 -13.25 -11.47 -2.11
C GLY A 258 -11.92 -10.74 -1.87
N GLU A 259 -11.86 -9.86 -0.85
CA GLU A 259 -10.72 -9.00 -0.60
C GLU A 259 -9.63 -9.72 0.18
N ILE A 260 -8.39 -9.60 -0.28
CA ILE A 260 -7.20 -10.02 0.48
C ILE A 260 -6.31 -8.79 0.66
N ALA A 261 -6.00 -8.47 1.92
CA ALA A 261 -5.11 -7.38 2.29
C ALA A 261 -4.00 -7.91 3.21
N GLN A 262 -2.75 -7.75 2.78
CA GLN A 262 -1.56 -8.20 3.50
C GLN A 262 -0.41 -7.22 3.24
N PRO A 263 0.58 -7.09 4.12
CA PRO A 263 1.80 -6.39 3.78
C PRO A 263 2.40 -6.93 2.47
N GLY A 264 2.68 -6.05 1.52
CA GLY A 264 3.22 -6.42 0.21
C GLY A 264 2.20 -6.94 -0.81
N TYR A 265 0.90 -7.04 -0.47
CA TYR A 265 -0.10 -7.56 -1.41
C TYR A 265 -1.51 -7.10 -1.09
N HIS A 266 -2.27 -6.79 -2.15
CA HIS A 266 -3.71 -6.55 -2.07
C HIS A 266 -4.43 -7.15 -3.28
N ARG A 267 -5.63 -7.68 -3.07
CA ARG A 267 -6.53 -8.18 -4.11
C ARG A 267 -7.97 -7.79 -3.78
N LEU A 268 -8.73 -7.34 -4.77
CA LEU A 268 -10.18 -7.19 -4.69
C LEU A 268 -10.87 -7.43 -6.04
N PHE A 269 -12.17 -7.67 -6.01
CA PHE A 269 -13.00 -7.86 -7.19
C PHE A 269 -13.84 -6.63 -7.48
N LEU A 270 -13.77 -6.10 -8.69
CA LEU A 270 -14.59 -5.00 -9.18
C LEU A 270 -15.90 -5.58 -9.76
N GLU A 271 -16.97 -5.58 -8.95
CA GLU A 271 -18.24 -6.24 -9.30
C GLU A 271 -18.87 -5.65 -10.56
N ASP A 272 -18.89 -4.30 -10.69
CA ASP A 272 -19.52 -3.64 -11.83
C ASP A 272 -18.79 -3.93 -13.15
N TYR A 273 -17.51 -4.24 -13.08
CA TYR A 273 -16.65 -4.45 -14.24
C TYR A 273 -16.27 -5.91 -14.48
N GLY A 274 -16.45 -6.79 -13.48
CA GLY A 274 -16.02 -8.18 -13.58
C GLY A 274 -14.51 -8.31 -13.69
N ILE A 275 -13.74 -7.60 -12.86
CA ILE A 275 -12.29 -7.58 -12.92
C ILE A 275 -11.70 -7.88 -11.54
N TRP A 276 -10.85 -8.89 -11.45
CA TRP A 276 -9.93 -9.04 -10.32
C TRP A 276 -8.77 -8.07 -10.47
N VAL A 277 -8.53 -7.29 -9.44
CA VAL A 277 -7.38 -6.39 -9.35
C VAL A 277 -6.48 -6.87 -8.24
N GLU A 278 -5.26 -7.22 -8.59
CA GLU A 278 -4.19 -7.57 -7.67
C GLU A 278 -3.07 -6.54 -7.76
N GLN A 279 -2.48 -6.18 -6.63
CA GLN A 279 -1.38 -5.22 -6.59
C GLN A 279 -0.29 -5.65 -5.60
N THR A 280 0.94 -5.39 -5.98
CA THR A 280 2.16 -5.52 -5.18
C THR A 280 3.17 -4.47 -5.61
N ALA A 281 4.32 -4.38 -4.99
CA ALA A 281 5.35 -3.42 -5.38
C ALA A 281 6.76 -3.90 -5.08
N THR A 282 7.71 -3.37 -5.82
CA THR A 282 9.11 -3.24 -5.43
C THR A 282 9.33 -1.88 -4.73
N ASP A 283 10.56 -1.50 -4.50
CA ASP A 283 10.91 -0.23 -3.86
C ASP A 283 10.34 0.99 -4.61
N ARG A 284 10.44 1.03 -5.96
CA ARG A 284 10.07 2.18 -6.82
C ARG A 284 9.07 1.87 -7.92
N THR A 285 8.62 0.60 -8.01
CA THR A 285 7.71 0.17 -9.07
C THR A 285 6.50 -0.56 -8.49
N GLY A 286 5.29 -0.11 -8.85
CA GLY A 286 4.04 -0.81 -8.57
C GLY A 286 3.73 -1.84 -9.66
N PHE A 287 3.16 -2.96 -9.27
CA PHE A 287 2.77 -4.05 -10.15
C PHE A 287 1.30 -4.37 -9.99
N TYR A 288 0.62 -4.53 -11.12
CA TYR A 288 -0.77 -4.95 -11.16
C TYR A 288 -0.94 -6.19 -12.02
N ARG A 289 -1.85 -7.05 -11.61
CA ARG A 289 -2.45 -8.10 -12.42
C ARG A 289 -3.96 -7.87 -12.47
N LEU A 290 -4.47 -7.63 -13.68
CA LEU A 290 -5.89 -7.44 -13.96
C LEU A 290 -6.40 -8.68 -14.66
N THR A 291 -7.34 -9.41 -14.04
CA THR A 291 -7.95 -10.62 -14.61
C THR A 291 -9.40 -10.33 -14.93
N PHE A 292 -9.78 -10.53 -16.20
CA PHE A 292 -11.11 -10.22 -16.72
C PHE A 292 -11.99 -11.46 -16.67
N THR A 293 -13.19 -11.33 -16.12
CA THR A 293 -14.14 -12.45 -15.94
C THR A 293 -15.24 -12.50 -17.00
N ARG A 294 -15.15 -11.64 -18.01
CA ARG A 294 -16.11 -11.59 -19.13
C ARG A 294 -15.47 -10.99 -20.39
N ASP A 295 -15.99 -11.37 -21.53
CA ASP A 295 -15.64 -10.76 -22.82
C ASP A 295 -16.14 -9.32 -22.84
N ALA A 296 -15.25 -8.38 -23.10
CA ALA A 296 -15.58 -6.96 -23.11
C ALA A 296 -14.58 -6.10 -23.87
N GLU A 297 -14.95 -4.87 -24.16
CA GLU A 297 -14.01 -3.79 -24.38
C GLU A 297 -13.60 -3.25 -22.99
N ALA A 298 -12.32 -3.35 -22.67
CA ALA A 298 -11.75 -2.88 -21.41
C ALA A 298 -11.04 -1.54 -21.59
N GLY A 299 -11.11 -0.70 -20.56
CA GLY A 299 -10.35 0.54 -20.44
C GLY A 299 -9.53 0.55 -19.16
N ILE A 300 -8.23 0.77 -19.27
CA ILE A 300 -7.39 1.01 -18.09
C ILE A 300 -7.17 2.52 -17.97
N LEU A 301 -7.92 3.15 -17.07
CA LEU A 301 -7.88 4.59 -16.85
C LEU A 301 -6.68 4.94 -15.97
N LEU A 302 -5.95 5.99 -16.35
CA LEU A 302 -4.96 6.68 -15.51
C LEU A 302 -5.52 8.06 -15.20
N ASN A 303 -6.08 8.22 -14.01
CA ASN A 303 -6.58 9.49 -13.53
C ASN A 303 -5.43 10.35 -13.00
N LEU A 304 -5.19 11.47 -13.63
CA LEU A 304 -4.13 12.45 -13.33
C LEU A 304 -4.73 13.80 -12.92
N GLY A 305 -6.00 13.81 -12.61
CA GLY A 305 -6.77 14.92 -12.07
C GLY A 305 -7.59 14.45 -10.88
N GLY A 306 -8.33 15.33 -10.24
CA GLY A 306 -9.16 14.97 -9.11
C GLY A 306 -8.54 15.30 -7.75
N TYR A 307 -9.26 14.93 -6.69
CA TYR A 307 -8.91 15.27 -5.32
C TYR A 307 -8.59 14.01 -4.51
N LEU A 308 -7.41 13.97 -3.90
CA LEU A 308 -6.97 12.86 -3.08
C LEU A 308 -6.08 13.35 -1.94
N ALA A 309 -6.25 12.78 -0.75
CA ALA A 309 -5.40 13.07 0.43
C ALA A 309 -5.23 14.57 0.77
N SER A 310 -6.27 15.37 0.61
CA SER A 310 -6.25 16.84 0.80
C SER A 310 -5.45 17.61 -0.26
N THR A 311 -5.11 16.97 -1.36
CA THR A 311 -4.46 17.58 -2.52
C THR A 311 -5.29 17.39 -3.78
N THR A 312 -5.09 18.26 -4.76
CA THR A 312 -5.70 18.14 -6.10
C THR A 312 -4.62 17.82 -7.10
N MET A 313 -4.86 16.84 -7.96
CA MET A 313 -4.02 16.59 -9.13
C MET A 313 -4.43 17.52 -10.28
N CYS A 314 -3.47 18.10 -10.97
CA CYS A 314 -3.67 19.00 -12.10
C CYS A 314 -2.46 18.99 -13.05
N ASN A 315 -2.51 19.77 -14.13
CA ASN A 315 -1.43 19.94 -15.08
C ASN A 315 -0.88 18.63 -15.63
N ALA A 316 -1.76 17.66 -15.86
CA ALA A 316 -1.37 16.38 -16.45
C ALA A 316 -0.72 16.61 -17.83
N ARG A 317 0.42 15.97 -18.07
CA ARG A 317 1.07 15.87 -19.35
C ARG A 317 1.36 14.42 -19.62
N VAL A 318 0.84 13.92 -20.73
CA VAL A 318 0.94 12.52 -21.08
C VAL A 318 1.47 12.39 -22.48
N ARG A 319 2.33 11.41 -22.70
CA ARG A 319 2.82 10.99 -24.00
C ARG A 319 2.75 9.47 -24.15
N ARG A 320 2.24 9.01 -25.29
CA ARG A 320 2.32 7.62 -25.72
C ARG A 320 3.75 7.30 -26.14
N VAL A 321 4.28 6.17 -25.72
CA VAL A 321 5.58 5.65 -26.12
C VAL A 321 5.39 4.27 -26.75
N GLY A 322 5.13 4.26 -28.06
CA GLY A 322 4.77 3.02 -28.77
C GLY A 322 3.40 2.49 -28.37
N GLU A 323 3.25 1.17 -28.34
CA GLU A 323 1.96 0.50 -28.10
C GLU A 323 1.82 -0.11 -26.70
N HIS A 324 2.90 -0.09 -25.92
CA HIS A 324 2.98 -0.74 -24.60
C HIS A 324 3.20 0.24 -23.45
N GLU A 325 3.40 1.52 -23.72
CA GLU A 325 3.89 2.41 -22.69
C GLU A 325 3.31 3.81 -22.80
N ILE A 326 3.07 4.39 -21.63
CA ILE A 326 2.61 5.76 -21.41
C ILE A 326 3.55 6.38 -20.39
N GLU A 327 3.99 7.60 -20.66
CA GLU A 327 4.79 8.38 -19.72
C GLU A 327 4.22 9.77 -19.55
N GLY A 328 4.64 10.45 -18.48
CA GLY A 328 4.20 11.81 -18.28
C GLY A 328 4.50 12.39 -16.91
N SER A 329 3.76 13.41 -16.59
CA SER A 329 3.80 14.08 -15.28
C SER A 329 2.46 14.67 -14.90
N PHE A 330 2.27 14.92 -13.64
CA PHE A 330 1.17 15.69 -13.09
C PHE A 330 1.65 16.47 -11.87
N ASP A 331 0.93 17.51 -11.49
CA ASP A 331 1.20 18.26 -10.29
C ASP A 331 0.22 17.86 -9.19
N THR A 332 0.72 17.60 -7.98
CA THR A 332 -0.08 17.53 -6.78
C THR A 332 -0.09 18.91 -6.14
N TYR A 333 -1.26 19.52 -6.09
CA TYR A 333 -1.44 20.87 -5.57
C TYR A 333 -2.26 20.86 -4.28
N GLY A 334 -1.79 21.59 -3.27
CA GLY A 334 -2.53 21.70 -2.02
C GLY A 334 -1.69 22.29 -0.90
N ARG A 335 -2.30 22.36 0.27
CA ARG A 335 -1.61 22.82 1.48
C ARG A 335 -0.83 21.67 2.10
N HIS A 336 0.37 21.42 1.65
CA HIS A 336 1.24 20.40 2.24
C HIS A 336 1.74 20.81 3.64
N TRP A 337 0.79 21.12 4.53
CA TRP A 337 1.03 21.51 5.94
C TRP A 337 2.08 22.62 6.10
N GLY A 338 2.01 23.65 5.22
CA GLY A 338 2.96 24.74 5.20
C GLY A 338 4.21 24.51 4.37
N GLY A 339 4.27 23.35 3.70
CA GLY A 339 5.33 23.02 2.74
C GLY A 339 5.06 23.59 1.34
N PRO A 340 5.67 22.96 0.30
CA PRO A 340 5.44 23.36 -1.08
C PRO A 340 3.96 23.35 -1.44
N GLU A 341 3.45 24.34 -2.18
CA GLU A 341 2.06 24.32 -2.66
C GLU A 341 1.87 23.36 -3.81
N ASN A 342 2.94 23.06 -4.56
CA ASN A 342 2.92 22.22 -5.74
C ASN A 342 4.11 21.27 -5.74
N VAL A 343 3.85 20.00 -5.99
CA VAL A 343 4.87 18.96 -6.16
C VAL A 343 4.60 18.26 -7.49
N ARG A 344 5.57 18.25 -8.38
CA ARG A 344 5.47 17.51 -9.64
C ARG A 344 5.90 16.07 -9.44
N VAL A 345 5.06 15.17 -9.97
CA VAL A 345 5.32 13.74 -10.04
C VAL A 345 5.45 13.35 -11.51
N TYR A 346 6.51 12.64 -11.82
CA TYR A 346 6.75 12.05 -13.13
C TYR A 346 6.46 10.55 -13.05
N PHE A 347 6.02 9.97 -14.16
CA PHE A 347 5.67 8.55 -14.18
C PHE A 347 5.96 7.89 -15.52
N VAL A 348 6.13 6.58 -15.46
CA VAL A 348 6.09 5.67 -16.60
C VAL A 348 5.17 4.52 -16.25
N VAL A 349 4.24 4.20 -17.16
CA VAL A 349 3.32 3.06 -17.06
C VAL A 349 3.54 2.15 -18.25
N ARG A 350 3.86 0.87 -18.01
CA ARG A 350 4.11 -0.13 -19.05
C ARG A 350 3.17 -1.31 -18.90
N PHE A 351 2.65 -1.76 -20.03
CA PHE A 351 1.74 -2.89 -20.15
C PHE A 351 2.46 -4.10 -20.77
N ASP A 352 2.11 -5.31 -20.38
CA ASP A 352 2.70 -6.54 -20.91
C ASP A 352 2.25 -6.86 -22.34
N ARG A 353 1.14 -6.27 -22.78
CA ARG A 353 0.65 -6.38 -24.17
C ARG A 353 0.28 -5.02 -24.75
N PRO A 354 0.26 -4.88 -26.12
CA PRO A 354 -0.10 -3.62 -26.75
C PRO A 354 -1.55 -3.24 -26.46
N PHE A 355 -1.82 -1.96 -26.25
CA PHE A 355 -3.18 -1.45 -26.25
C PHE A 355 -3.64 -1.13 -27.67
N ASP A 356 -4.92 -1.39 -27.95
CA ASP A 356 -5.53 -1.17 -29.26
C ASP A 356 -5.64 0.33 -29.58
N ARG A 357 -5.93 1.14 -28.56
CA ARG A 357 -6.15 2.59 -28.68
C ARG A 357 -5.83 3.29 -27.35
N LEU A 358 -5.30 4.49 -27.43
CA LEU A 358 -5.19 5.41 -26.30
C LEU A 358 -6.15 6.57 -26.47
N ASP A 359 -7.11 6.71 -25.56
CA ASP A 359 -8.00 7.86 -25.46
C ASP A 359 -7.59 8.78 -24.32
N GLY A 360 -8.07 10.02 -24.35
CA GLY A 360 -7.81 10.97 -23.27
C GLY A 360 -9.05 11.81 -22.93
N TRP A 361 -8.99 12.43 -21.77
CA TRP A 361 -9.96 13.45 -21.38
C TRP A 361 -9.30 14.58 -20.62
N ALA A 362 -9.82 15.80 -20.79
CA ALA A 362 -9.40 16.97 -20.05
C ALA A 362 -10.66 17.83 -19.77
N GLY A 363 -11.05 17.88 -18.49
CA GLY A 363 -12.32 18.44 -18.09
C GLY A 363 -13.49 17.70 -18.75
N THR A 364 -14.34 18.42 -19.46
CA THR A 364 -15.52 17.86 -20.16
C THR A 364 -15.23 17.43 -21.60
N ARG A 365 -13.97 17.48 -22.05
CA ARG A 365 -13.60 17.13 -23.42
C ARG A 365 -13.01 15.74 -23.48
N ARG A 366 -13.43 14.96 -24.48
CA ARG A 366 -12.86 13.64 -24.80
C ARG A 366 -12.04 13.73 -26.09
N TYR A 367 -11.00 12.92 -26.16
CA TYR A 367 -10.11 12.79 -27.30
C TYR A 367 -9.90 11.30 -27.57
N SER A 368 -10.01 10.87 -28.82
CA SER A 368 -9.81 9.47 -29.18
C SER A 368 -8.57 9.30 -30.05
N GLY A 369 -7.82 8.21 -29.82
CA GLY A 369 -6.66 7.85 -30.63
C GLY A 369 -5.52 8.87 -30.51
N ILE A 370 -5.17 9.27 -29.29
CA ILE A 370 -4.18 10.34 -29.04
C ILE A 370 -2.77 9.79 -28.84
N ASP A 371 -1.77 10.60 -29.21
CA ASP A 371 -0.37 10.37 -28.88
C ASP A 371 0.10 11.22 -27.69
N SER A 372 -0.62 12.27 -27.35
CA SER A 372 -0.31 13.14 -26.19
C SER A 372 -1.56 13.83 -25.65
N LEU A 373 -1.48 14.23 -24.37
CA LEU A 373 -2.54 14.99 -23.69
C LEU A 373 -1.90 16.05 -22.80
N GLU A 374 -2.47 17.26 -22.85
CA GLU A 374 -2.30 18.26 -21.81
C GLU A 374 -3.64 18.40 -21.05
N GLY A 375 -3.60 18.11 -19.75
CA GLY A 375 -4.77 18.20 -18.89
C GLY A 375 -5.06 19.62 -18.42
N SER A 376 -6.19 19.78 -17.72
CA SER A 376 -6.61 21.06 -17.20
C SER A 376 -5.63 21.59 -16.13
N SER A 377 -5.34 22.87 -16.20
CA SER A 377 -4.65 23.62 -15.14
C SER A 377 -5.62 24.13 -14.05
N GLU A 378 -6.92 23.93 -14.24
CA GLU A 378 -7.90 24.32 -13.23
C GLU A 378 -7.74 23.47 -11.98
N ILE A 379 -7.45 24.14 -10.87
CA ILE A 379 -7.32 23.51 -9.57
C ILE A 379 -8.72 23.46 -8.96
N THR A 380 -9.29 22.29 -8.87
CA THR A 380 -10.52 22.08 -8.13
C THR A 380 -10.25 22.29 -6.63
N ARG A 381 -10.27 23.53 -6.17
CA ARG A 381 -10.14 23.85 -4.74
C ARG A 381 -11.44 23.49 -4.06
N ARG A 382 -11.45 22.39 -3.30
CA ARG A 382 -12.60 22.03 -2.49
C ARG A 382 -12.26 21.91 -1.03
N HIS A 383 -13.19 22.39 -0.23
CA HIS A 383 -13.11 22.27 1.21
C HIS A 383 -13.42 20.80 1.59
N PRO A 384 -12.63 20.12 2.43
CA PRO A 384 -12.85 18.73 2.82
C PRO A 384 -14.23 18.44 3.44
N ARG A 385 -14.96 19.47 3.84
CA ARG A 385 -16.30 19.35 4.44
C ARG A 385 -17.46 19.38 3.41
N GLU A 386 -17.20 19.72 2.16
CA GLU A 386 -18.22 19.76 1.09
C GLU A 386 -18.31 18.42 0.35
N ALA A 387 -17.95 17.41 1.03
CA ALA A 387 -17.93 15.98 0.81
C ALA A 387 -18.73 15.44 -0.38
N LEU A 388 -18.08 14.71 -1.25
CA LEU A 388 -18.57 13.87 -2.34
C LEU A 388 -19.00 14.58 -3.63
N SER A 389 -19.34 15.88 -3.61
CA SER A 389 -19.65 16.61 -4.85
C SER A 389 -18.45 16.74 -5.81
N TYR A 390 -17.21 16.54 -5.32
CA TYR A 390 -16.02 16.52 -6.17
C TYR A 390 -15.91 15.24 -7.02
N LEU A 391 -16.55 14.15 -6.62
CA LEU A 391 -16.56 12.90 -7.38
C LEU A 391 -17.26 13.03 -8.74
N ASP A 392 -18.16 14.01 -8.85
CA ASP A 392 -18.85 14.34 -10.10
C ASP A 392 -18.15 15.50 -10.85
N SER A 393 -16.92 15.85 -10.43
CA SER A 393 -16.16 16.91 -11.10
C SER A 393 -15.28 16.34 -12.18
N PRO A 394 -15.22 16.99 -13.34
CA PRO A 394 -14.33 16.60 -14.40
C PRO A 394 -12.87 16.58 -13.93
N THR A 395 -12.14 15.55 -14.34
CA THR A 395 -10.72 15.38 -14.10
C THR A 395 -9.93 15.43 -15.41
N SER A 396 -8.69 14.96 -15.42
CA SER A 396 -7.91 14.76 -16.65
C SER A 396 -7.18 13.44 -16.55
N GLY A 397 -7.00 12.78 -17.69
CA GLY A 397 -6.31 11.51 -17.73
C GLY A 397 -6.36 10.83 -19.10
N VAL A 398 -5.91 9.60 -19.14
CA VAL A 398 -5.92 8.78 -20.35
C VAL A 398 -6.48 7.39 -20.04
N ALA A 399 -6.98 6.70 -21.07
CA ALA A 399 -7.48 5.35 -21.01
C ALA A 399 -6.81 4.50 -22.11
N ALA A 400 -6.12 3.45 -21.71
CA ALA A 400 -5.61 2.42 -22.62
C ALA A 400 -6.71 1.37 -22.85
N HIS A 401 -7.10 1.16 -24.10
CA HIS A 401 -8.20 0.26 -24.47
C HIS A 401 -7.71 -1.07 -24.99
N TYR A 402 -8.45 -2.13 -24.68
CA TYR A 402 -8.17 -3.52 -25.05
C TYR A 402 -9.45 -4.28 -25.37
N GLY A 403 -9.45 -5.07 -26.42
CA GLY A 403 -10.41 -6.17 -26.53
C GLY A 403 -9.97 -7.31 -25.62
N VAL A 404 -10.80 -7.66 -24.62
CA VAL A 404 -10.50 -8.73 -23.68
C VAL A 404 -11.53 -9.85 -23.74
N ARG A 405 -11.09 -11.07 -23.44
CA ARG A 405 -11.92 -12.24 -23.25
C ARG A 405 -11.91 -12.68 -21.79
N THR A 406 -12.89 -13.46 -21.43
CA THR A 406 -12.92 -14.15 -20.13
C THR A 406 -11.60 -14.88 -19.89
N GLY A 407 -10.99 -14.67 -18.72
CA GLY A 407 -9.70 -15.24 -18.34
C GLY A 407 -8.47 -14.45 -18.81
N ASP A 408 -8.63 -13.47 -19.68
CA ASP A 408 -7.51 -12.63 -20.10
C ASP A 408 -6.91 -11.89 -18.89
N ARG A 409 -5.57 -11.77 -18.93
CA ARG A 409 -4.79 -11.02 -17.95
C ARG A 409 -4.04 -9.90 -18.63
N ILE A 410 -4.03 -8.74 -17.96
CA ILE A 410 -3.16 -7.62 -18.34
C ILE A 410 -2.32 -7.29 -17.12
N HIS A 411 -0.99 -7.32 -17.29
CA HIS A 411 -0.08 -6.87 -16.27
C HIS A 411 0.33 -5.43 -16.55
N VAL A 412 0.34 -4.62 -15.48
CA VAL A 412 0.73 -3.22 -15.54
C VAL A 412 1.85 -2.97 -14.56
N ARG A 413 2.87 -2.25 -14.99
CA ARG A 413 3.96 -1.75 -14.15
C ARG A 413 3.91 -0.23 -14.14
N THR A 414 4.06 0.35 -12.97
CA THR A 414 4.05 1.79 -12.79
C THR A 414 5.28 2.20 -12.01
N ALA A 415 6.05 3.15 -12.51
CA ALA A 415 7.13 3.74 -11.75
C ALA A 415 6.93 5.25 -11.65
N VAL A 416 7.35 5.82 -10.54
CA VAL A 416 7.29 7.25 -10.29
C VAL A 416 8.67 7.81 -9.99
N SER A 417 8.83 9.11 -10.21
CA SER A 417 9.96 9.91 -9.78
C SER A 417 9.49 11.32 -9.42
N TYR A 418 10.19 11.97 -8.53
CA TYR A 418 9.97 13.38 -8.21
C TYR A 418 10.97 14.29 -8.93
N VAL A 419 11.80 13.75 -9.83
CA VAL A 419 12.86 14.43 -10.55
C VAL A 419 12.55 14.57 -12.04
N SER A 420 12.36 13.45 -12.74
CA SER A 420 12.11 13.44 -14.18
C SER A 420 11.42 12.15 -14.67
N THR A 421 10.91 12.19 -15.89
CA THR A 421 10.36 11.01 -16.57
C THR A 421 11.46 10.00 -16.87
N GLU A 422 12.67 10.47 -17.19
CA GLU A 422 13.85 9.64 -17.42
C GLU A 422 14.20 8.83 -16.16
N ASN A 423 14.16 9.47 -14.99
CA ASN A 423 14.40 8.81 -13.71
C ASN A 423 13.30 7.79 -13.38
N ALA A 424 12.03 8.13 -13.65
CA ALA A 424 10.93 7.16 -13.49
C ALA A 424 11.14 5.93 -14.38
N ARG A 425 11.66 6.12 -15.61
CA ARG A 425 12.00 5.04 -16.51
C ARG A 425 13.20 4.21 -16.01
N GLU A 426 14.21 4.85 -15.44
CA GLU A 426 15.35 4.18 -14.83
C GLU A 426 14.91 3.34 -13.63
N ASN A 427 14.06 3.89 -12.76
CA ASN A 427 13.42 3.16 -11.65
C ASN A 427 12.66 1.93 -12.16
N LEU A 428 11.82 2.09 -13.20
CA LEU A 428 11.09 0.98 -13.81
C LEU A 428 12.01 -0.11 -14.35
N THR A 429 13.08 0.28 -15.02
CA THR A 429 14.00 -0.66 -15.65
C THR A 429 14.83 -1.43 -14.63
N HIS A 430 15.25 -0.76 -13.55
CA HIS A 430 16.02 -1.36 -12.48
C HIS A 430 15.19 -2.34 -11.66
N ASP A 431 13.98 -1.93 -11.24
CA ASP A 431 13.17 -2.67 -10.28
C ASP A 431 12.31 -3.76 -10.95
N ALA A 432 11.87 -3.53 -12.19
CA ALA A 432 10.90 -4.39 -12.86
C ALA A 432 11.56 -5.34 -13.88
N THR A 433 12.38 -6.26 -13.38
CA THR A 433 13.15 -7.21 -14.21
C THR A 433 12.32 -8.38 -14.75
N THR A 434 11.15 -8.66 -14.17
CA THR A 434 10.29 -9.81 -14.55
C THR A 434 8.82 -9.42 -14.63
N TRP A 435 8.07 -10.03 -15.55
CA TRP A 435 6.61 -9.95 -15.60
C TRP A 435 5.90 -10.99 -14.71
N ASP A 436 6.66 -11.85 -13.99
CA ASP A 436 6.10 -12.78 -13.01
C ASP A 436 5.62 -12.01 -11.77
N PHE A 437 4.32 -11.71 -11.76
CA PHE A 437 3.66 -11.00 -10.66
C PHE A 437 3.81 -11.74 -9.34
N ASP A 438 3.70 -13.08 -9.36
CA ASP A 438 3.76 -13.88 -8.13
C ASP A 438 5.18 -13.93 -7.55
N ALA A 439 6.20 -13.88 -8.41
CA ALA A 439 7.59 -13.74 -7.95
C ALA A 439 7.82 -12.38 -7.24
N VAL A 440 7.30 -11.29 -7.80
CA VAL A 440 7.39 -9.96 -7.18
C VAL A 440 6.60 -9.91 -5.87
N ARG A 441 5.38 -10.45 -5.86
CA ARG A 441 4.56 -10.58 -4.65
C ARG A 441 5.30 -11.33 -3.54
N ARG A 442 5.86 -12.51 -3.85
CA ARG A 442 6.62 -13.29 -2.87
C ARG A 442 7.81 -12.51 -2.32
N ALA A 443 8.60 -11.87 -3.19
CA ALA A 443 9.73 -11.06 -2.77
C ALA A 443 9.32 -9.91 -1.82
N ALA A 444 8.23 -9.21 -2.12
CA ALA A 444 7.70 -8.16 -1.24
C ALA A 444 7.24 -8.70 0.12
N GLN A 445 6.58 -9.86 0.14
CA GLN A 445 6.14 -10.51 1.38
C GLN A 445 7.31 -11.08 2.19
N ASP A 446 8.33 -11.61 1.52
CA ASP A 446 9.55 -12.11 2.17
C ASP A 446 10.31 -10.96 2.85
N GLU A 447 10.41 -9.81 2.21
CA GLU A 447 11.01 -8.63 2.81
C GLU A 447 10.21 -8.16 4.05
N TRP A 448 8.88 -8.09 3.95
CA TRP A 448 8.05 -7.79 5.12
C TRP A 448 8.20 -8.83 6.23
N ASN A 449 8.33 -10.12 5.91
CA ASN A 449 8.60 -11.16 6.90
C ASN A 449 9.96 -10.98 7.59
N GLU A 450 10.99 -10.56 6.86
CA GLU A 450 12.28 -10.23 7.45
C GLU A 450 12.16 -9.06 8.43
N TRP A 451 11.50 -7.97 8.02
CA TRP A 451 11.33 -6.78 8.86
C TRP A 451 10.48 -7.06 10.10
N LEU A 452 9.34 -7.72 9.95
CA LEU A 452 8.44 -8.06 11.06
C LEU A 452 9.04 -9.12 11.98
N GLY A 453 9.79 -10.06 11.42
CA GLY A 453 10.42 -11.16 12.15
C GLY A 453 11.59 -10.76 13.06
N ARG A 454 12.07 -9.52 12.99
CA ARG A 454 13.10 -9.02 13.91
C ARG A 454 12.63 -8.97 15.37
N ILE A 455 11.33 -8.96 15.59
CA ILE A 455 10.73 -9.11 16.93
C ILE A 455 9.76 -10.29 16.88
N GLU A 456 10.22 -11.45 17.37
CA GLU A 456 9.38 -12.65 17.43
C GLU A 456 8.63 -12.71 18.77
N VAL A 457 7.28 -12.72 18.70
CA VAL A 457 6.40 -12.85 19.87
C VAL A 457 5.80 -14.25 19.92
N LYS A 458 5.97 -14.92 21.06
CA LYS A 458 5.41 -16.25 21.33
C LYS A 458 4.39 -16.18 22.48
N GLY A 459 3.40 -17.09 22.45
CA GLY A 459 2.33 -17.11 23.45
C GLY A 459 1.21 -16.11 23.16
N GLY A 460 0.37 -15.86 24.15
CA GLY A 460 -0.84 -15.05 23.99
C GLY A 460 -1.89 -15.67 23.06
N THR A 461 -3.00 -14.97 22.88
CA THR A 461 -4.04 -15.36 21.90
C THR A 461 -3.65 -14.95 20.48
N GLN A 462 -4.30 -15.54 19.47
CA GLN A 462 -4.13 -15.11 18.07
C GLN A 462 -4.43 -13.61 17.92
N GLN A 463 -5.50 -13.12 18.53
CA GLN A 463 -5.87 -11.70 18.48
C GLN A 463 -4.78 -10.77 19.04
N GLN A 464 -4.12 -11.17 20.12
CA GLN A 464 -3.03 -10.40 20.71
C GLN A 464 -1.80 -10.36 19.79
N ARG A 465 -1.44 -11.48 19.17
CA ARG A 465 -0.37 -11.52 18.17
C ARG A 465 -0.71 -10.71 16.93
N THR A 466 -1.93 -10.84 16.41
CA THR A 466 -2.40 -10.02 15.28
C THR A 466 -2.32 -8.53 15.60
N LYS A 467 -2.79 -8.11 16.78
CA LYS A 467 -2.68 -6.70 17.19
C LYS A 467 -1.23 -6.24 17.24
N PHE A 468 -0.34 -7.05 17.85
CA PHE A 468 1.08 -6.75 17.94
C PHE A 468 1.73 -6.57 16.56
N TYR A 469 1.58 -7.54 15.66
CA TYR A 469 2.21 -7.47 14.34
C TYR A 469 1.56 -6.41 13.44
N THR A 470 0.29 -6.12 13.61
CA THR A 470 -0.38 -5.01 12.89
C THR A 470 0.17 -3.66 13.35
N ASP A 471 0.33 -3.44 14.65
CA ASP A 471 0.93 -2.22 15.17
C ASP A 471 2.40 -2.09 14.76
N LEU A 472 3.13 -3.21 14.77
CA LEU A 472 4.52 -3.25 14.31
C LEU A 472 4.63 -2.89 12.83
N TRP A 473 3.73 -3.40 12.00
CA TRP A 473 3.64 -3.01 10.58
C TRP A 473 3.34 -1.52 10.42
N HIS A 474 2.38 -0.98 11.17
CA HIS A 474 2.02 0.44 11.12
C HIS A 474 3.19 1.37 11.44
N VAL A 475 4.06 1.01 12.40
CA VAL A 475 5.21 1.86 12.76
C VAL A 475 6.36 1.79 11.74
N LEU A 476 6.28 0.86 10.77
CA LEU A 476 7.21 0.74 9.65
C LEU A 476 6.66 1.36 8.36
N LEU A 477 5.41 1.84 8.37
CA LEU A 477 4.79 2.54 7.24
C LEU A 477 5.05 4.06 7.28
N GLY A 478 4.77 4.72 6.15
CA GLY A 478 4.56 6.17 6.08
C GLY A 478 5.78 7.03 5.79
N ARG A 479 6.97 6.48 5.81
CA ARG A 479 8.22 7.20 5.54
C ARG A 479 8.83 6.65 4.27
N HIS A 480 8.53 7.30 3.18
CA HIS A 480 8.88 6.81 1.85
C HIS A 480 10.17 7.44 1.34
N LYS A 481 10.98 6.65 0.64
CA LYS A 481 12.11 7.16 -0.14
C LYS A 481 11.61 8.10 -1.23
N ILE A 482 12.41 9.11 -1.55
CA ILE A 482 12.15 10.03 -2.66
C ILE A 482 13.32 10.12 -3.63
N ASP A 483 14.41 9.45 -3.34
CA ASP A 483 15.54 9.34 -4.25
C ASP A 483 15.32 8.22 -5.26
N ASP A 484 15.67 8.51 -6.49
CA ASP A 484 15.64 7.57 -7.59
C ASP A 484 16.81 6.57 -7.50
N VAL A 485 16.78 5.50 -8.27
CA VAL A 485 17.81 4.45 -8.25
C VAL A 485 19.21 4.99 -8.57
N ASN A 486 19.29 6.06 -9.36
CA ASN A 486 20.54 6.76 -9.67
C ASN A 486 21.00 7.69 -8.54
N GLY A 487 20.28 7.80 -7.42
CA GLY A 487 20.58 8.63 -6.27
C GLY A 487 20.19 10.09 -6.43
N GLU A 488 19.50 10.46 -7.49
CA GLU A 488 18.94 11.80 -7.66
C GLU A 488 17.66 11.97 -6.85
N TYR A 489 17.44 13.18 -6.32
CA TYR A 489 16.24 13.52 -5.56
C TYR A 489 15.87 15.00 -5.72
N PRO A 490 14.61 15.39 -5.54
CA PRO A 490 14.18 16.77 -5.61
C PRO A 490 14.57 17.53 -4.33
N ASP A 491 15.03 18.76 -4.51
CA ASP A 491 15.24 19.72 -3.43
C ASP A 491 14.29 20.91 -3.63
N LEU A 492 13.28 21.00 -2.75
CA LEU A 492 12.28 22.06 -2.71
C LEU A 492 12.49 23.00 -1.51
N THR A 493 13.66 22.98 -0.90
CA THR A 493 13.95 23.81 0.28
C THR A 493 14.31 25.25 -0.07
N ASP A 494 14.70 25.53 -1.33
CA ASP A 494 15.13 26.87 -1.77
C ASP A 494 13.98 27.87 -1.72
N GLY A 495 14.19 28.94 -0.95
CA GLY A 495 13.18 29.98 -0.74
C GLY A 495 12.14 29.68 0.35
N GLN A 496 12.11 28.47 0.92
CA GLN A 496 11.23 28.18 2.05
C GLN A 496 11.72 28.90 3.33
N ARG A 497 10.79 29.53 4.03
CA ARG A 497 11.05 30.20 5.32
C ARG A 497 10.04 29.71 6.36
N ALA A 498 10.50 29.55 7.59
CA ALA A 498 9.64 29.19 8.71
C ALA A 498 8.44 30.14 8.82
N GLY A 499 7.23 29.57 8.90
CA GLY A 499 5.98 30.33 9.04
C GLY A 499 5.45 31.00 7.78
N SER A 500 6.09 30.85 6.63
CA SER A 500 5.59 31.38 5.35
C SER A 500 5.25 30.28 4.37
N PHE A 501 4.09 30.43 3.68
CA PHE A 501 3.78 29.65 2.50
C PHE A 501 4.52 30.25 1.31
N THR A 502 5.50 29.55 0.80
CA THR A 502 6.30 30.01 -0.34
C THR A 502 5.69 29.45 -1.62
N ARG A 503 5.20 30.36 -2.50
CA ARG A 503 4.59 29.97 -3.79
C ARG A 503 5.63 29.70 -4.86
N ASP A 504 6.79 30.38 -4.79
CA ASP A 504 7.82 30.35 -5.81
C ASP A 504 9.04 29.54 -5.33
N ILE A 505 8.83 28.25 -5.08
CA ILE A 505 9.92 27.35 -4.73
C ILE A 505 10.68 26.96 -5.99
N ARG A 506 11.98 27.13 -5.97
CA ARG A 506 12.86 26.65 -7.02
C ARG A 506 13.20 25.20 -6.76
N VAL A 507 12.66 24.33 -7.60
CA VAL A 507 13.02 22.91 -7.58
C VAL A 507 14.44 22.75 -8.12
N LYS A 508 15.29 22.09 -7.34
CA LYS A 508 16.64 21.68 -7.75
C LYS A 508 16.73 20.18 -7.71
N THR A 509 17.43 19.59 -8.66
CA THR A 509 17.85 18.19 -8.58
C THR A 509 19.15 18.11 -7.82
N ARG A 510 19.22 17.22 -6.84
CA ARG A 510 20.40 16.88 -6.07
C ARG A 510 20.74 15.42 -6.24
N THR A 511 22.01 15.09 -5.98
CA THR A 511 22.49 13.71 -6.01
C THR A 511 23.04 13.31 -4.65
N LEU A 512 22.70 12.12 -4.20
CA LEU A 512 23.21 11.53 -2.97
C LEU A 512 24.68 11.15 -3.11
N PRO A 513 25.47 11.21 -2.01
CA PRO A 513 26.83 10.71 -2.01
C PRO A 513 26.84 9.20 -2.23
N ARG A 514 27.88 8.71 -2.89
CA ARG A 514 28.09 7.29 -3.15
C ARG A 514 29.34 6.79 -2.43
N ASP A 515 29.32 5.53 -2.02
CA ASP A 515 30.48 4.84 -1.47
C ASP A 515 31.45 4.41 -2.59
N ALA A 516 32.52 3.74 -2.20
CA ALA A 516 33.56 3.27 -3.13
C ALA A 516 33.03 2.21 -4.14
N GLU A 517 31.96 1.53 -3.78
CA GLU A 517 31.26 0.55 -4.60
C GLU A 517 30.18 1.17 -5.50
N GLY A 518 29.97 2.49 -5.42
CA GLY A 518 29.01 3.23 -6.23
C GLY A 518 27.57 3.20 -5.69
N ARG A 519 27.33 2.65 -4.50
CA ARG A 519 26.02 2.59 -3.85
C ARG A 519 25.76 3.90 -3.12
N VAL A 520 24.50 4.35 -3.06
CA VAL A 520 24.15 5.52 -2.25
C VAL A 520 24.45 5.27 -0.77
N VAL A 521 25.05 6.26 -0.12
CA VAL A 521 25.46 6.15 1.30
C VAL A 521 24.25 6.12 2.21
N HIS A 522 23.21 6.87 1.88
CA HIS A 522 21.92 6.90 2.58
C HIS A 522 20.82 7.31 1.61
N HIS A 523 19.56 7.03 1.96
CA HIS A 523 18.39 7.46 1.20
C HIS A 523 17.83 8.80 1.70
N MET A 524 17.03 9.47 0.86
CA MET A 524 16.20 10.59 1.26
C MET A 524 14.79 10.11 1.58
N TYR A 525 14.29 10.49 2.75
CA TYR A 525 12.96 10.12 3.20
C TYR A 525 12.03 11.33 3.29
N ASN A 526 10.76 11.08 3.08
CA ASN A 526 9.73 12.11 3.13
C ASN A 526 8.45 11.63 3.82
N SER A 527 7.48 12.54 3.91
CA SER A 527 6.11 12.26 4.35
C SER A 527 5.99 11.79 5.79
N ASP A 528 6.72 12.44 6.70
CA ASP A 528 6.47 12.25 8.12
C ASP A 528 6.46 13.58 8.88
N ALA A 529 5.71 13.55 9.98
CA ALA A 529 5.83 14.51 11.06
C ALA A 529 6.58 13.84 12.20
N PHE A 530 7.87 14.05 12.30
CA PHE A 530 8.72 13.41 13.31
C PHE A 530 8.32 13.70 14.75
N TRP A 531 7.33 14.55 14.96
CA TRP A 531 6.79 14.88 16.27
C TRP A 531 6.34 13.63 17.04
N LEU A 532 5.70 12.67 16.38
CA LEU A 532 5.27 11.41 17.03
C LEU A 532 6.45 10.46 17.29
N THR A 533 7.50 10.49 16.45
CA THR A 533 8.64 9.57 16.61
C THR A 533 9.47 9.86 17.85
N GLN A 534 9.49 11.09 18.34
CA GLN A 534 10.30 11.50 19.48
C GLN A 534 9.90 10.81 20.80
N TRP A 535 8.68 10.27 20.92
CA TRP A 535 8.20 9.69 22.17
C TRP A 535 8.76 8.29 22.43
N ASN A 536 8.52 7.34 21.57
CA ASN A 536 8.93 5.96 21.77
C ASN A 536 9.40 5.23 20.50
N LEU A 537 9.01 5.70 19.32
CA LEU A 537 9.40 5.05 18.07
C LEU A 537 10.92 5.08 17.85
N ASN A 538 11.60 6.15 18.26
CA ASN A 538 13.07 6.23 18.22
C ASN A 538 13.73 5.13 19.06
N VAL A 539 13.10 4.71 20.17
CA VAL A 539 13.58 3.62 21.00
C VAL A 539 13.38 2.29 20.30
N LEU A 540 12.18 2.07 19.78
CA LEU A 540 11.82 0.84 19.06
C LEU A 540 12.72 0.61 17.84
N TRP A 541 12.90 1.63 17.00
CA TRP A 541 13.81 1.53 15.85
C TRP A 541 15.25 1.26 16.27
N GLY A 542 15.74 1.93 17.33
CA GLY A 542 17.11 1.70 17.83
C GLY A 542 17.34 0.26 18.35
N LEU A 543 16.29 -0.43 18.76
CA LEU A 543 16.35 -1.83 19.21
C LEU A 543 16.22 -2.84 18.08
N GLY A 544 15.21 -2.70 17.23
CA GLY A 544 14.87 -3.69 16.20
C GLY A 544 15.43 -3.37 14.82
N TRP A 545 15.60 -2.08 14.49
CA TRP A 545 16.04 -1.58 13.19
C TRP A 545 17.08 -0.47 13.33
N PRO A 546 18.26 -0.79 13.88
CA PRO A 546 19.27 0.22 14.22
C PRO A 546 19.81 1.01 13.02
N GLU A 547 19.66 0.49 11.80
CA GLU A 547 19.95 1.19 10.56
C GLU A 547 19.00 2.38 10.31
N MET A 548 17.76 2.34 10.80
CA MET A 548 16.78 3.39 10.52
C MET A 548 17.07 4.72 11.23
N PRO A 549 17.43 4.78 12.53
CA PRO A 549 17.93 6.01 13.13
C PRO A 549 19.13 6.62 12.43
N ASP A 550 20.03 5.79 11.87
CA ASP A 550 21.20 6.23 11.10
C ASP A 550 20.79 6.86 9.76
N GLU A 551 19.97 6.14 8.98
CA GLU A 551 19.40 6.58 7.71
C GLU A 551 18.60 7.89 7.86
N MET A 552 17.68 7.92 8.82
CA MET A 552 16.83 9.09 9.06
C MET A 552 17.65 10.30 9.51
N SER A 553 18.69 10.10 10.35
CA SER A 553 19.57 11.18 10.77
C SER A 553 20.30 11.77 9.56
N ALA A 554 20.88 10.93 8.70
CA ALA A 554 21.58 11.39 7.51
C ALA A 554 20.66 12.13 6.54
N SER A 555 19.44 11.59 6.30
CA SER A 555 18.42 12.25 5.47
C SER A 555 18.04 13.62 6.01
N LEU A 556 17.77 13.75 7.31
CA LEU A 556 17.38 15.01 7.95
C LEU A 556 18.49 16.05 7.91
N ILE A 557 19.75 15.65 8.14
CA ILE A 557 20.90 16.54 7.99
C ILE A 557 21.06 16.98 6.54
N ARG A 558 20.83 16.11 5.57
CA ARG A 558 20.88 16.47 4.14
C ARG A 558 19.85 17.53 3.76
N TYR A 559 18.64 17.51 4.32
CA TYR A 559 17.68 18.60 4.16
C TYR A 559 18.23 19.94 4.66
N ALA A 560 18.94 19.92 5.78
CA ALA A 560 19.58 21.13 6.32
C ALA A 560 20.77 21.59 5.49
N ASP A 561 21.55 20.69 4.92
CA ASP A 561 22.62 21.03 3.97
C ASP A 561 22.08 21.74 2.74
N ASN A 562 20.89 21.34 2.27
CA ASN A 562 20.24 21.95 1.12
C ASN A 562 19.62 23.32 1.43
N GLY A 563 18.86 23.43 2.52
CA GLY A 563 18.02 24.60 2.81
C GLY A 563 18.33 25.30 4.15
N GLY A 564 19.31 24.85 4.90
CA GLY A 564 19.77 25.47 6.15
C GLY A 564 19.04 25.01 7.42
N LEU A 565 17.93 24.30 7.33
CA LEU A 565 17.12 23.85 8.46
C LEU A 565 16.85 22.35 8.40
N ILE A 566 16.76 21.70 9.56
CA ILE A 566 16.23 20.33 9.67
C ILE A 566 14.71 20.42 9.72
N PRO A 567 13.96 19.68 8.85
CA PRO A 567 12.51 19.76 8.80
C PRO A 567 11.84 19.21 10.06
N ARG A 568 10.66 19.72 10.41
CA ARG A 568 9.74 19.08 11.37
C ARG A 568 9.13 17.80 10.81
N GLY A 569 8.85 17.82 9.52
CA GLY A 569 8.45 16.72 8.67
C GLY A 569 8.74 17.09 7.24
N PRO A 570 9.51 16.31 6.52
CA PRO A 570 9.76 16.56 5.10
C PRO A 570 8.56 16.18 4.24
N CYS A 571 8.38 16.86 3.11
CA CYS A 571 7.43 16.49 2.06
C CYS A 571 8.07 16.67 0.70
N ALA A 572 8.22 15.59 -0.05
CA ALA A 572 8.71 15.55 -1.43
C ALA A 572 9.97 16.39 -1.68
N GLY A 573 10.92 16.39 -0.74
CA GLY A 573 12.16 17.17 -0.84
C GLY A 573 12.10 18.58 -0.24
N GLY A 574 10.97 18.99 0.33
CA GLY A 574 10.80 20.29 0.99
C GLY A 574 10.46 20.18 2.48
N TYR A 575 10.35 21.33 3.14
CA TYR A 575 9.92 21.42 4.52
C TYR A 575 8.39 21.41 4.65
N THR A 576 7.88 20.79 5.70
CA THR A 576 6.58 21.14 6.26
C THR A 576 6.77 21.80 7.62
N TYR A 577 5.81 22.61 8.00
CA TYR A 577 5.79 23.27 9.32
C TYR A 577 4.70 22.68 10.20
N ILE A 578 4.42 21.39 9.96
CA ILE A 578 3.41 20.66 10.71
C ILE A 578 3.86 20.44 12.14
N MET A 579 2.90 20.44 13.07
CA MET A 579 3.14 20.27 14.49
C MET A 579 4.03 21.39 15.07
N SER A 580 4.90 21.07 16.02
CA SER A 580 5.66 22.04 16.78
C SER A 580 7.10 21.60 17.04
N GLY A 581 7.95 22.56 17.41
CA GLY A 581 9.30 22.32 17.89
C GLY A 581 10.27 21.79 16.83
N CYS A 582 11.29 21.07 17.31
CA CYS A 582 12.33 20.41 16.50
C CYS A 582 12.36 18.90 16.79
N PRO A 583 11.33 18.13 16.42
CA PRO A 583 11.20 16.72 16.80
C PRO A 583 12.30 15.82 16.21
N ALA A 584 13.00 16.27 15.18
CA ALA A 584 14.17 15.58 14.65
C ALA A 584 15.36 15.57 15.60
N THR A 585 15.48 16.58 16.49
CA THR A 585 16.57 16.64 17.45
C THR A 585 16.62 15.44 18.39
N PRO A 586 15.57 15.04 19.10
CA PRO A 586 15.60 13.84 19.93
C PRO A 586 15.93 12.55 19.14
N LEU A 587 15.53 12.43 17.88
CA LEU A 587 15.88 11.29 17.03
C LEU A 587 17.39 11.23 16.78
N ILE A 588 17.98 12.32 16.29
CA ILE A 588 19.41 12.40 15.93
C ILE A 588 20.26 12.23 17.18
N VAL A 589 19.92 12.92 18.28
CA VAL A 589 20.61 12.79 19.57
C VAL A 589 20.51 11.37 20.12
N SER A 590 19.36 10.73 20.01
CA SER A 590 19.17 9.32 20.41
C SER A 590 20.06 8.38 19.59
N ALA A 591 20.12 8.57 18.29
CA ALA A 591 20.99 7.81 17.41
C ALA A 591 22.47 7.97 17.80
N TYR A 592 22.93 9.22 18.02
CA TYR A 592 24.29 9.51 18.46
C TYR A 592 24.62 8.88 19.82
N ASN A 593 23.74 9.09 20.79
CA ASN A 593 23.97 8.60 22.16
C ASN A 593 24.02 7.07 22.28
N LYS A 594 23.40 6.38 21.36
CA LYS A 594 23.40 4.89 21.25
C LYS A 594 24.51 4.35 20.34
N GLY A 595 25.34 5.21 19.74
CA GLY A 595 26.38 4.80 18.80
C GLY A 595 25.85 4.31 17.45
N LEU A 596 24.62 4.68 17.10
CA LEU A 596 23.95 4.28 15.84
C LEU A 596 24.21 5.26 14.69
N MET A 597 24.60 6.51 14.95
CA MET A 597 24.84 7.52 13.95
C MET A 597 26.21 7.31 13.30
N ARG A 598 26.27 6.78 12.08
CA ARG A 598 27.49 6.44 11.35
C ARG A 598 27.63 7.15 9.99
N LYS A 599 26.47 7.56 9.42
CA LYS A 599 26.36 8.12 8.07
C LYS A 599 26.49 9.64 8.02
N CYS A 600 26.60 10.31 9.15
CA CYS A 600 26.84 11.74 9.24
C CYS A 600 27.81 12.11 10.36
N ASP A 601 28.54 13.22 10.17
CA ASP A 601 29.48 13.74 11.15
C ASP A 601 28.73 14.28 12.38
N PRO A 602 29.06 13.85 13.61
CA PRO A 602 28.36 14.27 14.83
C PRO A 602 28.46 15.76 15.12
N MET A 603 29.63 16.38 14.86
CA MET A 603 29.80 17.81 15.10
C MET A 603 28.98 18.64 14.10
N HIS A 604 28.97 18.23 12.83
CA HIS A 604 28.13 18.86 11.80
C HIS A 604 26.64 18.74 12.14
N ALA A 605 26.20 17.55 12.56
CA ALA A 605 24.82 17.31 13.00
C ALA A 605 24.43 18.20 14.19
N PHE A 606 25.32 18.30 15.19
CA PHE A 606 25.10 19.17 16.35
C PHE A 606 24.96 20.64 15.93
N ARG A 607 25.89 21.18 15.15
CA ARG A 607 25.83 22.58 14.69
C ARG A 607 24.59 22.87 13.84
N THR A 608 24.15 21.91 13.08
CA THR A 608 22.93 22.00 12.28
C THR A 608 21.67 22.02 13.16
N MET A 609 21.59 21.14 14.18
CA MET A 609 20.52 21.16 15.18
C MET A 609 20.52 22.45 15.99
N GLN A 610 21.69 22.92 16.42
CA GLN A 610 21.84 24.17 17.17
C GLN A 610 21.17 25.34 16.42
N ARG A 611 21.36 25.44 15.11
CA ARG A 611 20.70 26.46 14.26
C ARG A 611 19.17 26.38 14.32
N ASN A 612 18.62 25.18 14.35
CA ASN A 612 17.18 24.98 14.46
C ASN A 612 16.59 25.44 15.80
N HIS A 613 17.41 25.49 16.84
CA HIS A 613 17.06 25.87 18.21
C HIS A 613 17.32 27.36 18.51
N MET A 614 17.58 28.18 17.49
CA MET A 614 17.78 29.62 17.59
C MET A 614 16.66 30.38 16.85
N PRO A 615 16.48 31.70 17.09
CA PRO A 615 15.54 32.53 16.35
C PRO A 615 15.70 32.40 14.83
N GLY A 616 14.59 32.25 14.12
CA GLY A 616 14.58 31.93 12.68
C GLY A 616 14.77 30.46 12.35
N GLY A 617 15.02 29.60 13.35
CA GLY A 617 15.09 28.17 13.20
C GLY A 617 13.72 27.48 13.26
N MET A 618 13.72 26.16 13.09
CA MET A 618 12.49 25.36 12.99
C MET A 618 11.74 25.25 14.33
N GLN A 619 12.42 25.46 15.47
CA GLN A 619 11.78 25.47 16.79
C GLN A 619 10.73 26.58 16.91
N GLY A 620 10.90 27.68 16.16
CA GLY A 620 9.92 28.78 16.12
C GLY A 620 9.90 29.61 17.40
N ILE A 621 11.03 29.70 18.10
CA ILE A 621 11.21 30.53 19.30
C ILE A 621 11.65 31.94 18.92
N GLY A 622 11.35 32.92 19.78
CA GLY A 622 11.79 34.31 19.67
C GLY A 622 12.74 34.69 20.82
N GLU A 623 13.17 35.95 20.81
CA GLU A 623 14.07 36.52 21.83
C GLU A 623 13.55 36.33 23.25
N PHE A 624 12.24 36.47 23.46
CA PHE A 624 11.64 36.26 24.78
C PHE A 624 11.93 34.86 25.36
N TYR A 625 11.85 33.82 24.50
CA TYR A 625 12.19 32.46 24.95
C TYR A 625 13.68 32.32 25.30
N LEU A 626 14.56 32.97 24.53
CA LEU A 626 16.00 32.95 24.82
C LEU A 626 16.32 33.58 26.15
N GLU A 627 15.63 34.66 26.49
CA GLU A 627 15.84 35.41 27.74
C GLU A 627 15.22 34.73 28.97
N HIS A 628 14.03 34.13 28.79
CA HIS A 628 13.21 33.69 29.92
C HIS A 628 12.97 32.17 29.99
N GLY A 629 13.32 31.39 28.98
CA GLY A 629 13.17 29.94 28.94
C GLY A 629 11.73 29.44 28.75
N TYR A 630 10.75 30.33 28.46
CA TYR A 630 9.37 29.93 28.22
C TYR A 630 8.68 30.81 27.18
N GLN A 631 7.55 30.29 26.62
CA GLN A 631 6.70 31.01 25.69
C GLN A 631 5.39 31.44 26.41
N PRO A 632 5.12 32.75 26.55
CA PRO A 632 3.93 33.21 27.25
C PRO A 632 2.65 32.68 26.60
N LYS A 633 1.69 32.24 27.43
CA LYS A 633 0.39 31.69 26.98
C LYS A 633 0.48 30.43 26.13
N ASN A 634 1.63 29.79 26.05
CA ASN A 634 1.85 28.58 25.26
C ASN A 634 2.69 27.56 26.02
N ALA A 635 2.10 26.98 27.07
CA ALA A 635 2.78 26.00 27.93
C ALA A 635 3.20 24.75 27.15
N GLY A 636 2.38 24.29 26.20
CA GLY A 636 2.71 23.11 25.38
C GLY A 636 3.99 23.33 24.57
N MET A 637 4.11 24.48 23.90
CA MET A 637 5.33 24.82 23.16
C MET A 637 6.54 25.02 24.07
N THR A 638 6.35 25.56 25.27
CA THR A 638 7.42 25.70 26.24
C THR A 638 7.99 24.34 26.60
N ILE A 639 7.14 23.41 27.05
CA ILE A 639 7.56 22.06 27.48
C ILE A 639 8.21 21.29 26.32
N GLU A 640 7.67 21.40 25.14
CA GLU A 640 8.22 20.79 23.92
C GLU A 640 9.61 21.32 23.60
N SER A 641 9.77 22.64 23.62
CA SER A 641 11.06 23.29 23.35
C SER A 641 12.09 22.91 24.42
N ASN A 642 11.70 22.91 25.68
CA ASN A 642 12.56 22.55 26.81
C ASN A 642 13.04 21.10 26.69
N PHE A 643 12.16 20.15 26.37
CA PHE A 643 12.53 18.75 26.13
C PHE A 643 13.56 18.60 25.00
N GLN A 644 13.35 19.32 23.91
CA GLN A 644 14.25 19.25 22.76
C GLN A 644 15.60 19.96 23.03
N ASP A 645 15.60 21.06 23.78
CA ASP A 645 16.81 21.72 24.26
C ASP A 645 17.61 20.83 25.20
N TRP A 646 16.94 20.13 26.12
CA TRP A 646 17.56 19.14 26.98
C TRP A 646 18.25 18.03 26.15
N ALA A 647 17.57 17.50 25.13
CA ALA A 647 18.17 16.49 24.26
C ALA A 647 19.45 17.02 23.58
N LEU A 648 19.41 18.25 23.07
CA LEU A 648 20.57 18.87 22.44
C LEU A 648 21.72 19.07 23.43
N ALA A 649 21.43 19.48 24.67
CA ALA A 649 22.43 19.61 25.75
C ALA A 649 23.15 18.28 26.04
N GLN A 650 22.43 17.14 26.00
CA GLN A 650 23.05 15.82 26.21
C GLN A 650 24.08 15.50 25.12
N MET A 651 23.80 15.84 23.88
CA MET A 651 24.76 15.64 22.77
C MET A 651 25.95 16.58 22.90
N ALA A 652 25.73 17.86 23.25
CA ALA A 652 26.79 18.84 23.49
C ALA A 652 27.80 18.36 24.54
N GLY A 653 27.30 17.89 25.70
CA GLY A 653 28.14 17.36 26.76
C GLY A 653 28.99 16.17 26.32
N ARG A 654 28.45 15.27 25.51
CA ARG A 654 29.20 14.11 24.97
C ARG A 654 30.21 14.49 23.90
N LEU A 655 30.01 15.61 23.22
CA LEU A 655 30.96 16.18 22.25
C LEU A 655 32.05 17.03 22.91
N GLY A 656 31.98 17.22 24.23
CA GLY A 656 32.92 18.09 24.96
C GLY A 656 32.67 19.60 24.78
N LEU A 657 31.44 19.97 24.38
CA LEU A 657 30.99 21.35 24.19
C LEU A 657 30.33 21.84 25.48
N GLU A 658 31.14 22.16 26.50
CA GLU A 658 30.63 22.44 27.86
C GLU A 658 29.74 23.70 27.91
N ASP A 659 30.10 24.76 27.18
CA ASP A 659 29.33 26.00 27.16
C ASP A 659 27.96 25.81 26.52
N GLU A 660 27.88 25.09 25.40
CA GLU A 660 26.63 24.75 24.74
C GLU A 660 25.78 23.77 25.60
N ALA A 661 26.41 22.81 26.26
CA ALA A 661 25.73 21.90 27.17
C ALA A 661 25.09 22.67 28.33
N ALA A 662 25.81 23.61 28.93
CA ALA A 662 25.30 24.48 29.99
C ALA A 662 24.19 25.40 29.48
N TYR A 663 24.38 26.03 28.29
CA TYR A 663 23.40 26.94 27.71
C TYR A 663 22.06 26.25 27.43
N PHE A 664 22.07 25.14 26.71
CA PHE A 664 20.83 24.40 26.39
C PHE A 664 20.28 23.68 27.61
N GLY A 665 21.13 23.21 28.54
CA GLY A 665 20.72 22.64 29.81
C GLY A 665 19.94 23.64 30.68
N ASN A 666 20.47 24.85 30.84
CA ASN A 666 19.77 25.90 31.60
C ASN A 666 18.46 26.33 30.96
N ARG A 667 18.41 26.36 29.60
CA ARG A 667 17.21 26.73 28.85
C ARG A 667 16.12 25.64 28.87
N SER A 668 16.47 24.42 29.23
CA SER A 668 15.56 23.28 29.30
C SER A 668 14.80 23.16 30.66
N HIS A 669 15.06 24.04 31.60
CA HIS A 669 14.42 24.12 32.93
C HIS A 669 13.37 25.27 32.98
#